data_18fb119b2bbbaaa34d037c147ebe37ba
#
_entry.id   18fb119b2bbbaaa34d037c147ebe37ba
#
_cell.length_a   1.000
_cell.length_b   1.000
_cell.length_c   1.000
_cell.angle_alpha   90.00
_cell.angle_beta   90.00
_cell.angle_gamma   90.00
#
_symmetry.space_group_name_H-M   'P 1'
#
loop_
_entity.id
_entity.type
_entity.pdbx_description
1 polymer ?
#
loop_
_entity_poly.entity_id
_entity_poly.type
_entity_poly.pdbx_seq_one_letter_code
_entity_poly.pdbx_strand_id
1 'polypeptide(L)'
;MAKKKDAKKEFDWLKVADTLLLSRAIDDLEESELVPDKKILYQFSARGHELGQILLGMQLDKPNDAASAYYRSRPLMLTLGLNAEDAIASGMAKSGGYSDGRDIGVVCNKPGNEGVTVLPMAGDVGSQYTPAAGWAQAVEYRKNVLKEDAYSEAISVILGGDGSVATNGFWSCVTMATTLNLPVLFYIEDNGYGISVTSDMQTPGANIANNLYSFKNLRIFDGDGTDPEEALSLITEATEYTRERKGPVLLRLTVPRLNGHSYQDNQAYKDDELLKSEKERDPLNTLKKYMVPKMISEEKWKELEKKNRDIAQKAAEDAWNRPDPDKESITKYALFENGDELQQVGGLFKEGFEFPDSKEEPTPEKQRINIVEGVRRTLEHELEVNNKVVVFGEDVGAKGGVHAATMGLQSKFGEDRVFDTSLSEEGIIGRAVGLAYAGLMPVAEIQFRKYADPATEQLKNTGTIRWRTANKFAAPMVVRMPGGFAKCGDPWHSESNEVFFAHMIGWQVAYPSNAQDAVGLLRSAMRSNNPTIFFEHRNLLDSKYARKPYPGDDFVVPFGKANKLQDGEDITIVTWGAMCERVEAAAENSDSSMDIIDLRTISPWDKESVFESVKKTNRCLIVHEDSQTAGFGAEIGATISN
;
A
#
# COMPACT_ATOMS: atom_id res chain seq x y z
N MET A 1 35.22 -6.57 -37.26
CA MET A 1 34.01 -5.69 -37.34
C MET A 1 34.07 -4.71 -36.18
N ALA A 2 34.33 -3.44 -36.46
CA ALA A 2 34.42 -2.41 -35.43
C ALA A 2 33.05 -2.10 -34.87
N LYS A 3 32.85 -2.26 -33.54
CA LYS A 3 31.66 -1.75 -32.83
C LYS A 3 31.57 -0.26 -33.07
N LYS A 4 30.50 0.22 -33.72
CA LYS A 4 30.13 1.62 -33.71
C LYS A 4 30.04 2.06 -32.24
N LYS A 5 30.87 3.00 -31.82
CA LYS A 5 30.61 3.78 -30.60
C LYS A 5 29.33 4.57 -30.86
N ASP A 6 28.27 4.18 -30.20
CA ASP A 6 27.07 5.04 -30.12
C ASP A 6 27.53 6.36 -29.51
N ALA A 7 27.27 7.46 -30.22
CA ALA A 7 27.52 8.79 -29.70
C ALA A 7 26.69 8.92 -28.42
N LYS A 8 27.34 9.15 -27.26
CA LYS A 8 26.61 9.46 -26.01
C LYS A 8 25.68 10.61 -26.33
N LYS A 9 24.36 10.36 -26.22
CA LYS A 9 23.33 11.39 -26.35
C LYS A 9 23.64 12.43 -25.28
N GLU A 10 23.82 13.68 -25.68
CA GLU A 10 24.06 14.78 -24.76
C GLU A 10 22.88 14.89 -23.80
N PHE A 11 23.15 15.04 -22.49
CA PHE A 11 22.08 15.09 -21.48
C PHE A 11 21.23 16.36 -21.65
N ASP A 12 19.92 16.23 -21.55
CA ASP A 12 18.96 17.30 -21.84
C ASP A 12 18.78 18.27 -20.67
N TRP A 13 19.77 19.13 -20.46
CA TRP A 13 19.73 20.18 -19.44
C TRP A 13 18.64 21.22 -19.66
N LEU A 14 18.17 21.41 -20.91
CA LEU A 14 17.03 22.32 -21.19
C LEU A 14 15.75 21.79 -20.56
N LYS A 15 15.51 20.48 -20.66
CA LYS A 15 14.39 19.84 -19.98
C LYS A 15 14.48 19.97 -18.46
N VAL A 16 15.69 19.83 -17.89
CA VAL A 16 15.91 20.05 -16.46
C VAL A 16 15.52 21.46 -16.05
N ALA A 17 16.04 22.48 -16.77
CA ALA A 17 15.74 23.88 -16.49
C ALA A 17 14.25 24.20 -16.65
N ASP A 18 13.62 23.73 -17.72
CA ASP A 18 12.19 23.96 -18.00
C ASP A 18 11.29 23.38 -16.89
N THR A 19 11.58 22.13 -16.45
CA THR A 19 10.81 21.47 -15.39
C THR A 19 11.03 22.12 -14.02
N LEU A 20 12.29 22.50 -13.70
CA LEU A 20 12.59 23.19 -12.45
C LEU A 20 11.89 24.55 -12.37
N LEU A 21 11.95 25.32 -13.45
CA LEU A 21 11.30 26.62 -13.54
C LEU A 21 9.77 26.50 -13.45
N LEU A 22 9.18 25.45 -14.02
CA LEU A 22 7.74 25.18 -13.89
C LEU A 22 7.37 24.83 -12.45
N SER A 23 8.10 23.93 -11.80
CA SER A 23 7.87 23.59 -10.38
C SER A 23 7.95 24.82 -9.49
N ARG A 24 8.98 25.67 -9.71
CA ARG A 24 9.18 26.90 -8.96
C ARG A 24 8.05 27.91 -9.22
N ALA A 25 7.60 28.05 -10.46
CA ALA A 25 6.50 28.96 -10.82
C ALA A 25 5.16 28.53 -10.19
N ILE A 26 4.91 27.22 -10.07
CA ILE A 26 3.74 26.70 -9.36
C ILE A 26 3.84 27.01 -7.87
N ASP A 27 4.97 26.73 -7.22
CA ASP A 27 5.19 27.05 -5.80
C ASP A 27 5.02 28.55 -5.53
N ASP A 28 5.59 29.42 -6.40
CA ASP A 28 5.47 30.88 -6.28
C ASP A 28 4.00 31.33 -6.33
N LEU A 29 3.23 30.79 -7.28
CA LEU A 29 1.82 31.13 -7.45
C LEU A 29 0.95 30.62 -6.30
N GLU A 30 1.19 29.40 -5.84
CA GLU A 30 0.49 28.83 -4.69
C GLU A 30 0.71 29.69 -3.44
N GLU A 31 1.95 30.06 -3.15
CA GLU A 31 2.30 30.82 -1.95
C GLU A 31 1.86 32.28 -2.00
N SER A 32 1.96 32.93 -3.17
CA SER A 32 1.66 34.37 -3.27
C SER A 32 0.18 34.68 -3.50
N GLU A 33 -0.59 33.76 -4.10
CA GLU A 33 -1.98 34.00 -4.51
C GLU A 33 -2.95 32.92 -4.00
N LEU A 34 -2.70 31.63 -4.33
CA LEU A 34 -3.74 30.61 -4.17
C LEU A 34 -4.01 30.22 -2.72
N VAL A 35 -2.97 30.20 -1.86
CA VAL A 35 -3.11 29.94 -0.42
C VAL A 35 -3.68 31.17 0.31
N PRO A 36 -3.19 32.40 0.10
CA PRO A 36 -3.83 33.61 0.65
C PRO A 36 -5.31 33.74 0.29
N ASP A 37 -5.67 33.43 -0.96
CA ASP A 37 -7.05 33.42 -1.46
C ASP A 37 -7.89 32.24 -0.96
N LYS A 38 -7.30 31.30 -0.17
CA LYS A 38 -7.93 30.07 0.32
C LYS A 38 -8.44 29.14 -0.79
N LYS A 39 -7.83 29.21 -1.98
CA LYS A 39 -8.08 28.27 -3.08
C LYS A 39 -7.34 26.97 -2.88
N ILE A 40 -6.18 27.01 -2.22
CA ILE A 40 -5.42 25.87 -1.75
C ILE A 40 -5.31 25.98 -0.23
N LEU A 41 -5.69 24.92 0.50
CA LEU A 41 -5.75 24.93 1.96
C LEU A 41 -4.51 24.32 2.61
N TYR A 42 -3.77 23.48 1.87
CA TYR A 42 -2.60 22.78 2.37
C TYR A 42 -1.54 22.67 1.28
N GLN A 43 -0.33 23.19 1.53
CA GLN A 43 0.72 23.29 0.51
C GLN A 43 2.09 22.94 1.12
N PHE A 44 2.86 22.17 0.35
CA PHE A 44 4.25 21.86 0.63
C PHE A 44 5.11 22.30 -0.56
N SER A 45 6.03 23.22 -0.34
CA SER A 45 6.97 23.64 -1.37
C SER A 45 8.06 22.59 -1.58
N ALA A 46 8.45 22.39 -2.84
CA ALA A 46 9.58 21.55 -3.22
C ALA A 46 10.90 22.33 -3.35
N ARG A 47 10.91 23.62 -3.01
CA ARG A 47 12.11 24.48 -3.16
C ARG A 47 13.29 23.95 -2.37
N GLY A 48 14.38 23.76 -3.09
CA GLY A 48 15.63 23.18 -2.60
C GLY A 48 15.83 21.70 -3.01
N HIS A 49 14.76 21.01 -3.39
CA HIS A 49 14.76 19.57 -3.72
C HIS A 49 14.65 19.30 -5.22
N GLU A 50 14.39 20.34 -6.04
CA GLU A 50 13.94 20.18 -7.42
C GLU A 50 14.95 19.46 -8.32
N LEU A 51 16.23 19.88 -8.25
CA LEU A 51 17.26 19.41 -9.19
C LEU A 51 17.43 17.90 -9.16
N GLY A 52 17.68 17.34 -7.99
CA GLY A 52 17.90 15.91 -7.83
C GLY A 52 16.70 15.07 -8.23
N GLN A 53 15.48 15.52 -7.89
CA GLN A 53 14.24 14.83 -8.27
C GLN A 53 14.01 14.81 -9.78
N ILE A 54 14.32 15.91 -10.48
CA ILE A 54 14.20 15.97 -11.93
C ILE A 54 15.23 15.05 -12.59
N LEU A 55 16.47 15.11 -12.13
CA LEU A 55 17.54 14.25 -12.63
C LEU A 55 17.21 12.77 -12.42
N LEU A 56 16.65 12.41 -11.27
CA LEU A 56 16.17 11.06 -10.98
C LEU A 56 15.04 10.66 -11.92
N GLY A 57 14.01 11.50 -12.07
CA GLY A 57 12.88 11.22 -12.95
C GLY A 57 13.28 10.99 -14.40
N MET A 58 14.35 11.64 -14.88
CA MET A 58 14.90 11.45 -16.22
C MET A 58 15.66 10.12 -16.39
N GLN A 59 16.02 9.43 -15.30
CA GLN A 59 16.64 8.09 -15.32
C GLN A 59 15.61 6.96 -15.25
N LEU A 60 14.35 7.28 -14.90
CA LEU A 60 13.28 6.30 -14.81
C LEU A 60 12.55 6.26 -16.16
N ASP A 61 13.01 5.40 -17.05
CA ASP A 61 12.57 5.32 -18.44
C ASP A 61 12.18 3.91 -18.90
N LYS A 62 12.22 2.92 -18.00
CA LYS A 62 11.91 1.53 -18.33
C LYS A 62 10.46 1.18 -18.00
N PRO A 63 9.84 0.31 -18.80
CA PRO A 63 8.57 -0.29 -18.42
C PRO A 63 8.67 -0.94 -17.04
N ASN A 64 7.63 -0.77 -16.24
CA ASN A 64 7.54 -1.33 -14.88
C ASN A 64 8.55 -0.77 -13.86
N ASP A 65 9.28 0.30 -14.17
CA ASP A 65 9.88 1.11 -13.12
C ASP A 65 8.79 1.63 -12.19
N ALA A 66 9.09 1.67 -10.89
CA ALA A 66 8.22 2.32 -9.94
C ALA A 66 8.95 3.36 -9.11
N ALA A 67 8.24 4.40 -8.72
CA ALA A 67 8.69 5.39 -7.77
C ALA A 67 7.68 5.52 -6.63
N SER A 68 8.13 5.47 -5.39
CA SER A 68 7.35 5.89 -4.22
C SER A 68 7.71 7.32 -3.89
N ALA A 69 6.83 8.24 -4.26
CA ALA A 69 6.99 9.67 -4.03
C ALA A 69 6.46 10.07 -2.65
N TYR A 70 6.67 11.33 -2.23
CA TYR A 70 6.09 11.89 -1.02
C TYR A 70 5.62 13.34 -1.27
N TYR A 71 5.05 14.01 -0.27
CA TYR A 71 4.40 15.33 -0.42
C TYR A 71 5.29 16.43 -1.05
N ARG A 72 6.61 16.28 -1.04
CA ARG A 72 7.56 17.24 -1.64
C ARG A 72 8.06 16.82 -3.02
N SER A 73 7.45 15.81 -3.64
CA SER A 73 7.95 15.20 -4.89
C SER A 73 7.33 15.77 -6.17
N ARG A 74 6.79 17.01 -6.13
CA ARG A 74 6.23 17.65 -7.34
C ARG A 74 7.22 17.67 -8.53
N PRO A 75 8.52 18.01 -8.36
CA PRO A 75 9.46 18.01 -9.48
C PRO A 75 9.62 16.65 -10.15
N LEU A 76 9.67 15.56 -9.37
CA LEU A 76 9.65 14.20 -9.90
C LEU A 76 8.36 13.93 -10.68
N MET A 77 7.21 14.26 -10.11
CA MET A 77 5.91 14.02 -10.73
C MET A 77 5.76 14.76 -12.07
N LEU A 78 6.21 16.02 -12.14
CA LEU A 78 6.24 16.80 -13.39
C LEU A 78 7.15 16.15 -14.42
N THR A 79 8.32 15.66 -14.01
CA THR A 79 9.26 14.95 -14.89
C THR A 79 8.66 13.67 -15.45
N LEU A 80 7.87 12.95 -14.65
CA LEU A 80 7.18 11.72 -15.01
C LEU A 80 5.82 11.94 -15.71
N GLY A 81 5.48 13.19 -16.05
CA GLY A 81 4.34 13.53 -16.89
C GLY A 81 3.08 14.02 -16.19
N LEU A 82 3.14 14.34 -14.88
CA LEU A 82 2.08 15.15 -14.25
C LEU A 82 2.07 16.51 -14.91
N ASN A 83 0.91 16.98 -15.38
CA ASN A 83 0.78 18.33 -15.92
C ASN A 83 0.51 19.37 -14.82
N ALA A 84 0.77 20.64 -15.10
CA ALA A 84 0.64 21.71 -14.12
C ALA A 84 -0.81 21.92 -13.65
N GLU A 85 -1.79 21.72 -14.53
CA GLU A 85 -3.21 21.86 -14.21
C GLU A 85 -3.65 20.79 -13.20
N ASP A 86 -3.30 19.51 -13.44
CA ASP A 86 -3.62 18.43 -12.49
C ASP A 86 -2.93 18.62 -11.13
N ALA A 87 -1.67 19.11 -11.13
CA ALA A 87 -0.94 19.39 -9.91
C ALA A 87 -1.66 20.44 -9.04
N ILE A 88 -2.10 21.54 -9.66
CA ILE A 88 -2.79 22.64 -8.96
C ILE A 88 -4.23 22.24 -8.62
N ALA A 89 -4.95 21.58 -9.53
CA ALA A 89 -6.32 21.12 -9.31
C ALA A 89 -6.43 20.14 -8.12
N SER A 90 -5.43 19.27 -7.93
CA SER A 90 -5.34 18.38 -6.78
C SER A 90 -5.24 19.19 -5.47
N GLY A 91 -4.39 20.22 -5.41
CA GLY A 91 -4.30 21.13 -4.27
C GLY A 91 -5.58 21.93 -3.99
N MET A 92 -6.38 22.18 -5.01
CA MET A 92 -7.70 22.82 -4.93
C MET A 92 -8.84 21.84 -4.62
N ALA A 93 -8.56 20.57 -4.46
CA ALA A 93 -9.54 19.48 -4.29
C ALA A 93 -10.60 19.44 -5.44
N LYS A 94 -10.21 19.75 -6.67
CA LYS A 94 -11.08 19.72 -7.84
C LYS A 94 -11.14 18.35 -8.48
N SER A 95 -12.25 18.05 -9.16
CA SER A 95 -12.45 16.78 -9.89
C SER A 95 -11.43 16.60 -11.01
N GLY A 96 -11.19 15.34 -11.37
CA GLY A 96 -10.25 14.93 -12.41
C GLY A 96 -8.85 14.63 -11.87
N GLY A 97 -7.86 14.51 -12.76
CA GLY A 97 -6.52 14.10 -12.38
C GLY A 97 -6.43 12.65 -11.87
N TYR A 98 -5.39 12.37 -11.09
CA TYR A 98 -5.14 11.00 -10.61
C TYR A 98 -5.90 10.62 -9.34
N SER A 99 -6.39 11.57 -8.55
CA SER A 99 -7.09 11.32 -7.29
C SER A 99 -8.53 11.83 -7.27
N ASP A 100 -8.93 12.57 -8.28
CA ASP A 100 -10.24 13.22 -8.34
C ASP A 100 -10.48 14.14 -7.12
N GLY A 101 -9.45 14.89 -6.75
CA GLY A 101 -9.45 15.83 -5.62
C GLY A 101 -9.34 15.21 -4.24
N ARG A 102 -9.27 13.87 -4.11
CA ARG A 102 -9.28 13.16 -2.81
C ARG A 102 -7.98 13.28 -2.03
N ASP A 103 -6.84 13.50 -2.69
CA ASP A 103 -5.51 13.60 -2.08
C ASP A 103 -5.10 15.02 -1.70
N ILE A 104 -5.86 16.03 -2.14
CA ILE A 104 -5.62 17.46 -1.88
C ILE A 104 -4.17 17.94 -2.15
N GLY A 105 -3.47 17.31 -3.11
CA GLY A 105 -2.10 17.65 -3.49
C GLY A 105 -1.00 17.19 -2.52
N VAL A 106 -1.34 16.42 -1.49
CA VAL A 106 -0.39 15.99 -0.45
C VAL A 106 0.26 14.65 -0.78
N VAL A 107 -0.52 13.71 -1.34
CA VAL A 107 -0.02 12.38 -1.69
C VAL A 107 0.07 12.22 -3.20
N CYS A 108 1.14 11.58 -3.67
CA CYS A 108 1.40 11.41 -5.09
C CYS A 108 1.07 9.98 -5.53
N ASN A 109 0.36 9.87 -6.65
CA ASN A 109 0.18 8.60 -7.34
C ASN A 109 0.03 8.86 -8.84
N LYS A 110 0.46 7.90 -9.67
CA LYS A 110 0.28 7.97 -11.12
C LYS A 110 0.35 6.57 -11.70
N PRO A 111 -0.72 6.07 -12.34
CA PRO A 111 -0.64 4.81 -13.08
C PRO A 111 0.39 4.88 -14.20
N GLY A 112 1.23 3.85 -14.30
CA GLY A 112 2.27 3.75 -15.31
C GLY A 112 1.84 2.96 -16.55
N ASN A 113 0.72 3.32 -17.18
CA ASN A 113 0.12 2.54 -18.28
C ASN A 113 1.10 2.17 -19.41
N GLU A 114 2.09 3.03 -19.68
CA GLU A 114 3.14 2.81 -20.68
C GLU A 114 4.53 3.30 -20.18
N GLY A 115 4.71 3.43 -18.87
CA GLY A 115 5.94 3.98 -18.31
C GLY A 115 6.05 3.76 -16.81
N VAL A 116 6.62 4.72 -16.11
CA VAL A 116 6.86 4.66 -14.67
C VAL A 116 5.56 4.74 -13.88
N THR A 117 5.37 3.81 -12.96
CA THR A 117 4.28 3.84 -11.98
C THR A 117 4.73 4.62 -10.74
N VAL A 118 4.00 5.68 -10.37
CA VAL A 118 4.17 6.29 -9.05
C VAL A 118 3.19 5.66 -8.08
N LEU A 119 3.74 4.89 -7.14
CA LEU A 119 2.96 4.11 -6.18
C LEU A 119 2.23 5.03 -5.21
N PRO A 120 0.98 4.72 -4.84
CA PRO A 120 0.26 5.49 -3.84
C PRO A 120 0.98 5.47 -2.49
N MET A 121 1.17 6.65 -1.92
CA MET A 121 1.59 6.78 -0.52
C MET A 121 0.45 7.34 0.33
N ALA A 122 0.59 7.27 1.64
CA ALA A 122 -0.22 8.00 2.59
C ALA A 122 0.54 9.26 3.10
N GLY A 123 -0.10 10.05 3.92
CA GLY A 123 0.54 11.24 4.51
C GLY A 123 1.54 10.92 5.62
N ASP A 124 1.51 9.72 6.15
CA ASP A 124 2.39 9.21 7.20
C ASP A 124 3.78 8.88 6.66
N VAL A 125 4.77 9.58 7.19
CA VAL A 125 6.17 9.48 6.75
C VAL A 125 6.71 8.09 7.05
N GLY A 126 7.25 7.42 6.03
CA GLY A 126 7.84 6.07 6.14
C GLY A 126 6.94 4.95 5.64
N SER A 127 5.64 5.18 5.48
CA SER A 127 4.69 4.17 5.00
C SER A 127 4.95 3.70 3.56
N GLN A 128 5.64 4.51 2.76
CA GLN A 128 5.95 4.22 1.36
C GLN A 128 7.06 3.16 1.16
N TYR A 129 7.87 2.88 2.17
CA TYR A 129 9.07 2.05 2.00
C TYR A 129 8.76 0.58 1.69
N THR A 130 7.98 -0.08 2.51
CA THR A 130 7.73 -1.53 2.39
C THR A 130 6.85 -1.91 1.21
N PRO A 131 5.85 -1.10 0.77
CA PRO A 131 5.16 -1.31 -0.50
C PRO A 131 6.10 -1.24 -1.72
N ALA A 132 7.05 -0.32 -1.72
CA ALA A 132 8.03 -0.21 -2.81
C ALA A 132 8.99 -1.42 -2.86
N ALA A 133 9.40 -1.97 -1.71
CA ALA A 133 10.14 -3.23 -1.66
C ALA A 133 9.32 -4.41 -2.16
N GLY A 134 8.01 -4.43 -1.85
CA GLY A 134 7.08 -5.43 -2.40
C GLY A 134 6.98 -5.36 -3.92
N TRP A 135 6.92 -4.15 -4.51
CA TRP A 135 7.00 -3.98 -5.96
C TRP A 135 8.31 -4.52 -6.53
N ALA A 136 9.46 -4.20 -5.91
CA ALA A 136 10.76 -4.70 -6.35
C ALA A 136 10.85 -6.23 -6.29
N GLN A 137 10.26 -6.86 -5.27
CA GLN A 137 10.16 -8.31 -5.19
C GLN A 137 9.27 -8.89 -6.28
N ALA A 138 8.14 -8.24 -6.59
CA ALA A 138 7.29 -8.66 -7.70
C ALA A 138 8.01 -8.53 -9.06
N VAL A 139 8.82 -7.50 -9.26
CA VAL A 139 9.68 -7.36 -10.45
C VAL A 139 10.58 -8.57 -10.60
N GLU A 140 11.27 -9.00 -9.55
CA GLU A 140 12.12 -10.19 -9.59
C GLU A 140 11.30 -11.48 -9.80
N TYR A 141 10.13 -11.59 -9.16
CA TYR A 141 9.23 -12.73 -9.36
C TYR A 141 8.75 -12.83 -10.82
N ARG A 142 8.27 -11.72 -11.38
CA ARG A 142 7.76 -11.67 -12.76
C ARG A 142 8.85 -11.98 -13.78
N LYS A 143 10.05 -11.44 -13.58
CA LYS A 143 11.23 -11.74 -14.40
C LYS A 143 11.68 -13.20 -14.27
N ASN A 144 11.88 -13.68 -13.03
CA ASN A 144 12.57 -14.95 -12.79
C ASN A 144 11.63 -16.16 -12.77
N VAL A 145 10.38 -16.01 -12.32
CA VAL A 145 9.39 -17.10 -12.21
C VAL A 145 8.44 -17.08 -13.39
N LEU A 146 7.82 -15.92 -13.68
CA LEU A 146 6.86 -15.81 -14.79
C LEU A 146 7.54 -15.63 -16.17
N LYS A 147 8.86 -15.35 -16.21
CA LYS A 147 9.68 -15.17 -17.44
C LYS A 147 9.21 -14.00 -18.31
N GLU A 148 8.78 -12.92 -17.67
CA GLU A 148 8.32 -11.70 -18.34
C GLU A 148 9.48 -10.73 -18.59
N ASP A 149 10.00 -10.66 -19.80
CA ASP A 149 11.16 -9.85 -20.20
C ASP A 149 10.97 -8.35 -19.93
N ALA A 150 9.73 -7.86 -19.93
CA ALA A 150 9.40 -6.46 -19.64
C ALA A 150 9.84 -5.99 -18.24
N TYR A 151 10.13 -6.91 -17.34
CA TYR A 151 10.60 -6.62 -15.97
C TYR A 151 12.13 -6.73 -15.81
N SER A 152 12.87 -7.09 -16.86
CA SER A 152 14.32 -7.39 -16.77
C SER A 152 15.15 -6.20 -16.29
N GLU A 153 14.79 -4.98 -16.68
CA GLU A 153 15.49 -3.74 -16.32
C GLU A 153 14.74 -2.88 -15.29
N ALA A 154 13.54 -3.29 -14.88
CA ALA A 154 12.70 -2.51 -13.95
C ALA A 154 13.33 -2.40 -12.55
N ILE A 155 13.20 -1.24 -11.92
CA ILE A 155 13.64 -0.96 -10.55
C ILE A 155 12.54 -0.30 -9.74
N SER A 156 12.68 -0.31 -8.43
CA SER A 156 11.83 0.44 -7.51
C SER A 156 12.64 1.53 -6.82
N VAL A 157 12.20 2.79 -6.92
CA VAL A 157 12.86 3.93 -6.30
C VAL A 157 11.98 4.45 -5.16
N ILE A 158 12.59 4.73 -4.02
CA ILE A 158 11.87 5.19 -2.83
C ILE A 158 12.43 6.54 -2.40
N LEU A 159 11.63 7.59 -2.53
CA LEU A 159 12.01 8.90 -2.07
C LEU A 159 11.67 9.05 -0.57
N GLY A 160 12.62 9.62 0.16
CA GLY A 160 12.47 9.93 1.57
C GLY A 160 13.40 11.07 1.98
N GLY A 161 13.25 11.55 3.19
CA GLY A 161 14.13 12.54 3.79
C GLY A 161 14.84 12.01 5.04
N ASP A 162 15.69 12.82 5.64
CA ASP A 162 16.41 12.52 6.88
C ASP A 162 15.48 12.12 8.05
N GLY A 163 14.27 12.69 8.14
CA GLY A 163 13.27 12.27 9.12
C GLY A 163 12.69 10.88 8.85
N SER A 164 12.56 10.49 7.59
CA SER A 164 11.95 9.21 7.21
C SER A 164 12.80 7.98 7.53
N VAL A 165 14.12 8.15 7.63
CA VAL A 165 15.05 7.05 7.94
C VAL A 165 15.02 6.60 9.41
N ALA A 166 14.29 7.33 10.26
CA ALA A 166 14.04 6.94 11.64
C ALA A 166 12.83 6.00 11.80
N THR A 167 12.02 5.80 10.74
CA THR A 167 10.76 5.07 10.81
C THR A 167 10.92 3.55 10.74
N ASN A 168 9.94 2.82 11.29
CA ASN A 168 9.91 1.36 11.20
C ASN A 168 9.90 0.88 9.74
N GLY A 169 9.14 1.54 8.86
CA GLY A 169 9.07 1.20 7.44
C GLY A 169 10.41 1.26 6.73
N PHE A 170 11.24 2.26 7.03
CA PHE A 170 12.60 2.33 6.48
C PHE A 170 13.44 1.11 6.88
N TRP A 171 13.52 0.79 8.18
CA TRP A 171 14.35 -0.32 8.66
C TRP A 171 13.85 -1.68 8.19
N SER A 172 12.53 -1.90 8.16
CA SER A 172 11.93 -3.10 7.57
C SER A 172 12.29 -3.23 6.09
N CYS A 173 12.20 -2.14 5.33
CA CYS A 173 12.50 -2.13 3.90
C CYS A 173 13.99 -2.37 3.62
N VAL A 174 14.90 -1.72 4.35
CA VAL A 174 16.35 -1.93 4.20
C VAL A 174 16.70 -3.39 4.49
N THR A 175 16.15 -3.96 5.56
CA THR A 175 16.35 -5.38 5.88
C THR A 175 15.85 -6.29 4.77
N MET A 176 14.64 -6.07 4.28
CA MET A 176 14.04 -6.85 3.19
C MET A 176 14.87 -6.73 1.90
N ALA A 177 15.18 -5.51 1.48
CA ALA A 177 15.89 -5.25 0.24
C ALA A 177 17.29 -5.87 0.22
N THR A 178 18.02 -5.78 1.33
CA THR A 178 19.40 -6.31 1.43
C THR A 178 19.45 -7.82 1.64
N THR A 179 18.47 -8.41 2.34
CA THR A 179 18.36 -9.85 2.54
C THR A 179 18.01 -10.56 1.24
N LEU A 180 17.09 -10.00 0.46
CA LEU A 180 16.61 -10.57 -0.79
C LEU A 180 17.35 -10.04 -2.04
N ASN A 181 18.29 -9.14 -1.87
CA ASN A 181 19.03 -8.48 -2.94
C ASN A 181 18.12 -7.84 -4.00
N LEU A 182 17.10 -7.10 -3.55
CA LEU A 182 16.06 -6.52 -4.42
C LEU A 182 16.58 -5.31 -5.21
N PRO A 183 16.07 -5.02 -6.40
CA PRO A 183 16.41 -3.85 -7.20
C PRO A 183 15.74 -2.58 -6.65
N VAL A 184 16.18 -2.14 -5.48
CA VAL A 184 15.66 -0.96 -4.76
C VAL A 184 16.71 0.14 -4.71
N LEU A 185 16.32 1.35 -5.07
CA LEU A 185 17.08 2.58 -4.85
C LEU A 185 16.40 3.42 -3.76
N PHE A 186 17.01 3.48 -2.57
CA PHE A 186 16.65 4.43 -1.52
C PHE A 186 17.24 5.79 -1.88
N TYR A 187 16.39 6.73 -2.27
CA TYR A 187 16.77 8.10 -2.61
C TYR A 187 16.42 9.02 -1.44
N ILE A 188 17.42 9.41 -0.65
CA ILE A 188 17.25 10.17 0.58
C ILE A 188 17.70 11.62 0.38
N GLU A 189 16.74 12.54 0.48
CA GLU A 189 16.97 13.99 0.43
C GLU A 189 17.15 14.52 1.85
N ASP A 190 18.38 14.67 2.26
CA ASP A 190 18.73 15.15 3.60
C ASP A 190 18.79 16.68 3.61
N ASN A 191 17.76 17.28 4.18
CA ASN A 191 17.66 18.73 4.35
C ASN A 191 17.91 19.19 5.81
N GLY A 192 18.32 18.29 6.67
CA GLY A 192 18.69 18.57 8.05
C GLY A 192 17.53 18.61 9.05
N TYR A 193 16.27 18.44 8.60
CA TYR A 193 15.09 18.65 9.45
C TYR A 193 13.90 17.75 9.11
N GLY A 194 13.36 17.08 10.14
CA GLY A 194 12.01 16.51 10.14
C GLY A 194 11.04 17.51 10.82
N ILE A 195 10.33 18.35 10.05
CA ILE A 195 9.63 19.56 10.49
C ILE A 195 10.61 20.54 11.15
N SER A 196 10.70 20.58 12.48
CA SER A 196 11.62 21.39 13.26
C SER A 196 12.68 20.56 14.02
N VAL A 197 12.56 19.23 13.98
CA VAL A 197 13.50 18.32 14.65
C VAL A 197 14.71 18.10 13.75
N THR A 198 15.89 18.36 14.27
CA THR A 198 17.15 18.28 13.51
C THR A 198 17.56 16.84 13.20
N SER A 199 18.35 16.63 12.15
CA SER A 199 18.79 15.30 11.71
C SER A 199 19.57 14.52 12.77
N ASP A 200 20.29 15.19 13.67
CA ASP A 200 21.02 14.54 14.78
C ASP A 200 20.08 13.89 15.82
N MET A 201 18.84 14.37 15.90
CA MET A 201 17.79 13.76 16.71
C MET A 201 17.06 12.62 15.98
N GLN A 202 17.15 12.54 14.65
CA GLN A 202 16.56 11.50 13.81
C GLN A 202 17.51 10.31 13.61
N THR A 203 18.79 10.62 13.42
CA THR A 203 19.82 9.64 13.05
C THR A 203 21.11 9.92 13.81
N PRO A 204 21.71 8.94 14.51
CA PRO A 204 22.98 9.13 15.20
C PRO A 204 24.04 9.72 14.25
N GLY A 205 24.63 10.86 14.64
CA GLY A 205 25.61 11.57 13.83
C GLY A 205 25.05 12.26 12.58
N ALA A 206 23.72 12.43 12.49
CA ALA A 206 23.01 13.16 11.44
C ALA A 206 23.30 12.69 10.00
N ASN A 207 23.82 11.47 9.80
CA ASN A 207 24.13 10.95 8.46
C ASN A 207 23.85 9.44 8.36
N ILE A 208 22.73 9.08 7.74
CA ILE A 208 22.33 7.70 7.55
C ILE A 208 23.26 6.93 6.62
N ALA A 209 23.88 7.58 5.62
CA ALA A 209 24.81 6.94 4.70
C ALA A 209 26.04 6.43 5.46
N ASN A 210 26.61 7.25 6.35
CA ASN A 210 27.73 6.83 7.20
C ASN A 210 27.35 5.69 8.15
N ASN A 211 26.15 5.71 8.72
CA ASN A 211 25.69 4.68 9.63
C ASN A 211 25.50 3.33 8.94
N LEU A 212 25.12 3.34 7.67
CA LEU A 212 24.87 2.13 6.89
C LEU A 212 26.05 1.71 6.00
N TYR A 213 27.20 2.40 6.07
CA TYR A 213 28.36 2.09 5.22
C TYR A 213 28.85 0.64 5.33
N SER A 214 28.73 0.03 6.51
CA SER A 214 29.10 -1.36 6.74
C SER A 214 27.95 -2.36 6.60
N PHE A 215 26.76 -1.89 6.20
CA PHE A 215 25.60 -2.75 6.05
C PHE A 215 25.77 -3.67 4.85
N LYS A 216 25.69 -4.98 5.06
CA LYS A 216 25.95 -5.94 3.99
C LYS A 216 24.91 -5.85 2.89
N ASN A 217 25.35 -6.08 1.66
CA ASN A 217 24.54 -6.06 0.45
C ASN A 217 23.87 -4.71 0.16
N LEU A 218 24.34 -3.62 0.78
CA LEU A 218 23.87 -2.27 0.50
C LEU A 218 25.00 -1.42 -0.09
N ARG A 219 24.80 -0.89 -1.28
CA ARG A 219 25.72 0.09 -1.87
C ARG A 219 25.34 1.49 -1.40
N ILE A 220 26.32 2.26 -0.94
CA ILE A 220 26.10 3.63 -0.45
C ILE A 220 26.72 4.63 -1.42
N PHE A 221 25.96 5.69 -1.73
CA PHE A 221 26.42 6.92 -2.35
C PHE A 221 25.99 8.10 -1.47
N ASP A 222 26.83 9.12 -1.37
CA ASP A 222 26.61 10.32 -0.55
C ASP A 222 27.22 11.54 -1.26
N GLY A 223 26.47 12.66 -1.39
CA GLY A 223 26.95 13.85 -2.07
C GLY A 223 26.04 15.06 -1.99
N ASP A 224 26.31 16.07 -2.82
CA ASP A 224 25.55 17.33 -2.89
C ASP A 224 24.46 17.26 -3.98
N GLY A 225 23.18 17.34 -3.57
CA GLY A 225 22.04 17.36 -4.47
C GLY A 225 21.82 18.71 -5.18
N THR A 226 22.61 19.73 -4.88
CA THR A 226 22.50 21.06 -5.48
C THR A 226 23.57 21.34 -6.56
N ASP A 227 24.61 20.53 -6.64
CA ASP A 227 25.58 20.58 -7.72
C ASP A 227 25.09 19.75 -8.93
N PRO A 228 24.89 20.35 -10.12
CA PRO A 228 24.31 19.66 -11.27
C PRO A 228 25.13 18.46 -11.78
N GLU A 229 26.47 18.56 -11.79
CA GLU A 229 27.32 17.48 -12.29
C GLU A 229 27.47 16.35 -11.30
N GLU A 230 27.68 16.66 -10.02
CA GLU A 230 27.79 15.67 -8.95
C GLU A 230 26.47 14.91 -8.78
N ALA A 231 25.34 15.63 -8.68
CA ALA A 231 24.03 15.02 -8.55
C ALA A 231 23.70 14.10 -9.73
N LEU A 232 23.94 14.54 -10.98
CA LEU A 232 23.72 13.71 -12.17
C LEU A 232 24.60 12.44 -12.14
N SER A 233 25.87 12.58 -11.80
CA SER A 233 26.80 11.43 -11.74
C SER A 233 26.34 10.40 -10.70
N LEU A 234 26.04 10.84 -9.48
CA LEU A 234 25.64 9.96 -8.39
C LEU A 234 24.30 9.27 -8.67
N ILE A 235 23.31 10.00 -9.18
CA ILE A 235 22.00 9.46 -9.54
C ILE A 235 22.14 8.42 -10.66
N THR A 236 22.94 8.72 -11.69
CA THR A 236 23.16 7.80 -12.80
C THR A 236 23.83 6.51 -12.32
N GLU A 237 24.93 6.61 -11.55
CA GLU A 237 25.65 5.44 -11.02
C GLU A 237 24.73 4.60 -10.10
N ALA A 238 23.94 5.24 -9.24
CA ALA A 238 23.02 4.57 -8.33
C ALA A 238 21.92 3.82 -9.11
N THR A 239 21.33 4.46 -10.11
CA THR A 239 20.28 3.87 -10.95
C THR A 239 20.83 2.70 -11.78
N GLU A 240 21.97 2.87 -12.44
CA GLU A 240 22.62 1.82 -13.23
C GLU A 240 22.99 0.60 -12.36
N TYR A 241 23.60 0.83 -11.17
CA TYR A 241 23.96 -0.23 -10.23
C TYR A 241 22.74 -1.08 -9.84
N THR A 242 21.62 -0.42 -9.56
CA THR A 242 20.35 -1.08 -9.19
C THR A 242 19.76 -1.85 -10.39
N ARG A 243 19.77 -1.27 -11.61
CA ARG A 243 19.28 -1.93 -12.83
C ARG A 243 20.10 -3.16 -13.20
N GLU A 244 21.41 -3.09 -13.01
CA GLU A 244 22.32 -4.22 -13.26
C GLU A 244 22.16 -5.36 -12.23
N ARG A 245 21.22 -5.28 -11.28
CA ARG A 245 20.98 -6.29 -10.23
C ARG A 245 22.18 -6.55 -9.32
N LYS A 246 23.05 -5.53 -9.15
CA LYS A 246 24.20 -5.63 -8.25
C LYS A 246 23.81 -5.54 -6.76
N GLY A 247 22.59 -5.13 -6.48
CA GLY A 247 22.00 -5.02 -5.14
C GLY A 247 21.25 -3.72 -4.92
N PRO A 248 20.61 -3.56 -3.74
CA PRO A 248 20.00 -2.30 -3.36
C PRO A 248 21.03 -1.21 -3.12
N VAL A 249 20.62 0.02 -3.38
CA VAL A 249 21.44 1.23 -3.23
C VAL A 249 20.77 2.18 -2.25
N LEU A 250 21.55 2.82 -1.38
CA LEU A 250 21.13 4.04 -0.69
C LEU A 250 21.97 5.21 -1.25
N LEU A 251 21.28 6.16 -1.86
CA LEU A 251 21.82 7.44 -2.31
C LEU A 251 21.29 8.53 -1.37
N ARG A 252 22.17 9.15 -0.60
CA ARG A 252 21.87 10.32 0.20
C ARG A 252 22.39 11.57 -0.51
N LEU A 253 21.49 12.53 -0.74
CA LEU A 253 21.86 13.84 -1.27
C LEU A 253 21.53 14.92 -0.26
N THR A 254 22.50 15.76 0.08
CA THR A 254 22.27 16.94 0.90
C THR A 254 21.61 18.03 0.06
N VAL A 255 20.48 18.54 0.55
CA VAL A 255 19.68 19.58 -0.13
C VAL A 255 19.26 20.65 0.88
N PRO A 256 19.07 21.92 0.49
CA PRO A 256 18.47 22.90 1.38
C PRO A 256 16.95 22.77 1.41
N ARG A 257 16.31 23.05 2.54
CA ARG A 257 14.86 23.30 2.61
C ARG A 257 14.63 24.80 2.70
N LEU A 258 14.41 25.42 1.53
CA LEU A 258 14.37 26.88 1.37
C LEU A 258 13.12 27.52 2.00
N ASN A 259 12.02 26.77 2.08
CA ASN A 259 10.79 27.17 2.73
C ASN A 259 10.55 26.35 4.02
N GLY A 260 9.54 26.69 4.79
CA GLY A 260 9.10 25.90 5.93
C GLY A 260 8.67 24.47 5.55
N HIS A 261 8.36 23.68 6.56
CA HIS A 261 7.85 22.33 6.32
C HIS A 261 6.59 22.36 5.45
N SER A 262 5.67 23.24 5.79
CA SER A 262 4.48 23.57 4.99
C SER A 262 4.34 25.10 4.91
N TYR A 263 3.37 25.59 4.15
CA TYR A 263 3.09 27.03 4.03
C TYR A 263 2.96 27.76 5.37
N GLN A 264 2.43 27.10 6.41
CA GLN A 264 2.22 27.72 7.74
C GLN A 264 3.50 27.81 8.57
N ASP A 265 4.57 27.14 8.18
CA ASP A 265 5.83 27.09 8.92
C ASP A 265 6.75 28.24 8.53
N ASN A 266 6.97 29.15 9.45
CA ASN A 266 7.81 30.34 9.27
C ASN A 266 9.31 30.12 9.53
N GLN A 267 9.73 28.88 9.79
CA GLN A 267 11.13 28.49 10.07
C GLN A 267 11.80 29.22 11.25
N ALA A 268 11.03 29.70 12.24
CA ALA A 268 11.58 30.44 13.40
C ALA A 268 12.58 29.63 14.26
N TYR A 269 12.70 28.33 14.01
CA TYR A 269 13.68 27.43 14.64
C TYR A 269 15.04 27.39 13.92
N LYS A 270 15.18 28.05 12.77
CA LYS A 270 16.45 28.21 12.05
C LYS A 270 17.03 29.61 12.34
N ASP A 271 18.33 29.70 12.54
CA ASP A 271 19.01 30.98 12.66
C ASP A 271 19.28 31.62 11.28
N ASP A 272 19.63 32.91 11.29
CA ASP A 272 19.85 33.69 10.08
C ASP A 272 21.06 33.20 9.26
N GLU A 273 22.06 32.62 9.91
CA GLU A 273 23.27 32.10 9.27
C GLU A 273 22.93 30.85 8.46
N LEU A 274 22.17 29.92 9.04
CA LEU A 274 21.65 28.73 8.36
C LEU A 274 20.75 29.10 7.18
N LEU A 275 19.77 29.98 7.40
CA LEU A 275 18.88 30.44 6.33
C LEU A 275 19.63 31.09 5.17
N LYS A 276 20.72 31.81 5.45
CA LYS A 276 21.57 32.39 4.42
C LYS A 276 22.34 31.31 3.67
N SER A 277 22.95 30.37 4.36
CA SER A 277 23.71 29.27 3.74
C SER A 277 22.84 28.38 2.88
N GLU A 278 21.60 28.10 3.29
CA GLU A 278 20.65 27.35 2.48
C GLU A 278 20.30 28.10 1.18
N LYS A 279 20.08 29.43 1.24
CA LYS A 279 19.79 30.24 0.04
C LYS A 279 20.96 30.29 -0.94
N GLU A 280 22.20 30.22 -0.47
CA GLU A 280 23.39 30.15 -1.33
C GLU A 280 23.45 28.82 -2.10
N ARG A 281 22.83 27.76 -1.57
CA ARG A 281 22.71 26.43 -2.17
C ARG A 281 21.41 26.22 -2.95
N ASP A 282 20.64 27.29 -3.29
CA ASP A 282 19.40 27.13 -4.07
C ASP A 282 19.68 26.48 -5.43
N PRO A 283 19.06 25.30 -5.73
CA PRO A 283 19.25 24.57 -6.99
C PRO A 283 18.90 25.39 -8.24
N LEU A 284 17.99 26.34 -8.14
CA LEU A 284 17.67 27.26 -9.24
C LEU A 284 18.90 28.10 -9.62
N ASN A 285 19.59 28.64 -8.62
CA ASN A 285 20.75 29.49 -8.83
C ASN A 285 21.98 28.69 -9.29
N THR A 286 22.18 27.50 -8.71
CA THR A 286 23.32 26.63 -9.09
C THR A 286 23.14 26.11 -10.51
N LEU A 287 21.94 25.69 -10.92
CA LEU A 287 21.64 25.26 -12.28
C LEU A 287 21.77 26.42 -13.28
N LYS A 288 21.25 27.62 -12.96
CA LYS A 288 21.41 28.78 -13.81
C LYS A 288 22.88 29.11 -14.07
N LYS A 289 23.69 29.13 -13.00
CA LYS A 289 25.13 29.38 -13.07
C LYS A 289 25.87 28.30 -13.91
N TYR A 290 25.41 27.07 -13.83
CA TYR A 290 25.97 25.96 -14.59
C TYR A 290 25.67 26.08 -16.08
N MET A 291 24.44 26.50 -16.45
CA MET A 291 23.98 26.53 -17.82
C MET A 291 24.28 27.85 -18.55
N VAL A 292 24.27 28.99 -17.84
CA VAL A 292 24.41 30.33 -18.44
C VAL A 292 25.84 30.87 -18.17
N PRO A 293 26.56 31.41 -19.20
CA PRO A 293 26.20 31.44 -20.62
C PRO A 293 26.67 30.22 -21.43
N LYS A 294 27.14 29.16 -20.78
CA LYS A 294 27.83 28.03 -21.42
C LYS A 294 26.96 27.24 -22.40
N MET A 295 25.71 27.01 -22.04
CA MET A 295 24.75 26.18 -22.79
C MET A 295 23.66 27.02 -23.43
N ILE A 296 23.15 28.05 -22.71
CA ILE A 296 22.14 28.97 -23.18
C ILE A 296 22.48 30.41 -22.79
N SER A 297 21.88 31.39 -23.48
CA SER A 297 22.04 32.81 -23.13
C SER A 297 21.16 33.21 -21.96
N GLU A 298 21.45 34.34 -21.33
CA GLU A 298 20.62 34.95 -20.28
C GLU A 298 19.22 35.32 -20.80
N GLU A 299 19.11 35.74 -22.08
CA GLU A 299 17.82 36.02 -22.71
C GLU A 299 16.97 34.75 -22.80
N LYS A 300 17.60 33.63 -23.20
CA LYS A 300 16.90 32.33 -23.29
C LYS A 300 16.42 31.85 -21.93
N TRP A 301 17.23 32.03 -20.88
CA TRP A 301 16.80 31.72 -19.51
C TRP A 301 15.58 32.53 -19.10
N LYS A 302 15.57 33.84 -19.36
CA LYS A 302 14.42 34.71 -19.07
C LYS A 302 13.15 34.34 -19.87
N GLU A 303 13.32 33.89 -21.09
CA GLU A 303 12.21 33.35 -21.89
C GLU A 303 11.58 32.11 -21.24
N LEU A 304 12.42 31.17 -20.73
CA LEU A 304 11.94 30.00 -20.03
C LEU A 304 11.24 30.36 -18.71
N GLU A 305 11.79 31.30 -17.93
CA GLU A 305 11.14 31.81 -16.70
C GLU A 305 9.77 32.38 -16.99
N LYS A 306 9.66 33.23 -18.04
CA LYS A 306 8.37 33.82 -18.43
C LYS A 306 7.39 32.76 -18.90
N LYS A 307 7.83 31.86 -19.80
CA LYS A 307 7.02 30.75 -20.32
C LYS A 307 6.39 29.94 -19.18
N ASN A 308 7.20 29.57 -18.19
CA ASN A 308 6.74 28.71 -17.11
C ASN A 308 5.82 29.43 -16.10
N ARG A 309 6.01 30.74 -15.87
CA ARG A 309 5.04 31.55 -15.13
C ARG A 309 3.69 31.63 -15.87
N ASP A 310 3.72 31.88 -17.19
CA ASP A 310 2.50 31.94 -18.00
C ASP A 310 1.76 30.57 -17.99
N ILE A 311 2.49 29.44 -18.02
CA ILE A 311 1.93 28.09 -17.90
C ILE A 311 1.28 27.88 -16.54
N ALA A 312 1.96 28.24 -15.44
CA ALA A 312 1.43 28.07 -14.08
C ALA A 312 0.17 28.90 -13.87
N GLN A 313 0.16 30.16 -14.34
CA GLN A 313 -1.01 31.04 -14.23
C GLN A 313 -2.21 30.47 -14.99
N LYS A 314 -2.00 30.05 -16.25
CA LYS A 314 -3.05 29.45 -17.04
C LYS A 314 -3.55 28.14 -16.40
N ALA A 315 -2.66 27.30 -15.93
CA ALA A 315 -3.01 26.05 -15.25
C ALA A 315 -3.86 26.29 -13.99
N ALA A 316 -3.59 27.35 -13.23
CA ALA A 316 -4.38 27.71 -12.07
C ALA A 316 -5.80 28.17 -12.44
N GLU A 317 -5.94 28.94 -13.51
CA GLU A 317 -7.23 29.36 -14.04
C GLU A 317 -8.05 28.16 -14.54
N ASP A 318 -7.42 27.27 -15.31
CA ASP A 318 -8.06 26.07 -15.85
C ASP A 318 -8.45 25.12 -14.68
N ALA A 319 -7.58 24.91 -13.70
CA ALA A 319 -7.85 24.11 -12.51
C ALA A 319 -9.01 24.66 -11.66
N TRP A 320 -9.07 25.98 -11.47
CA TRP A 320 -10.16 26.62 -10.71
C TRP A 320 -11.52 26.44 -11.38
N ASN A 321 -11.55 26.40 -12.69
CA ASN A 321 -12.77 26.21 -13.49
C ASN A 321 -13.24 24.76 -13.56
N ARG A 322 -12.47 23.78 -13.06
CA ARG A 322 -12.93 22.39 -12.96
C ARG A 322 -14.10 22.27 -11.97
N PRO A 323 -15.01 21.32 -12.18
CA PRO A 323 -16.08 21.06 -11.22
C PRO A 323 -15.53 20.60 -9.87
N ASP A 324 -16.28 20.83 -8.81
CA ASP A 324 -16.04 20.18 -7.51
C ASP A 324 -16.39 18.68 -7.60
N PRO A 325 -15.80 17.83 -6.77
CA PRO A 325 -16.17 16.43 -6.69
C PRO A 325 -17.66 16.26 -6.35
N ASP A 326 -18.30 15.27 -6.97
CA ASP A 326 -19.68 14.93 -6.68
C ASP A 326 -19.82 14.42 -5.24
N LYS A 327 -20.67 15.05 -4.44
CA LYS A 327 -20.91 14.69 -3.03
C LYS A 327 -21.44 13.27 -2.86
N GLU A 328 -22.24 12.79 -3.83
CA GLU A 328 -22.77 11.42 -3.81
C GLU A 328 -21.67 10.37 -4.05
N SER A 329 -20.52 10.77 -4.57
CA SER A 329 -19.38 9.88 -4.82
C SER A 329 -18.51 9.61 -3.58
N ILE A 330 -18.82 10.20 -2.41
CA ILE A 330 -17.94 10.12 -1.22
C ILE A 330 -17.72 8.69 -0.72
N THR A 331 -18.71 7.81 -0.86
CA THR A 331 -18.60 6.39 -0.49
C THR A 331 -18.16 5.49 -1.64
N LYS A 332 -18.12 6.03 -2.86
CA LYS A 332 -17.73 5.27 -4.04
C LYS A 332 -16.26 4.84 -3.93
N TYR A 333 -15.99 3.61 -4.33
CA TYR A 333 -14.66 3.01 -4.28
C TYR A 333 -14.13 2.66 -2.86
N ALA A 334 -14.97 2.61 -1.85
CA ALA A 334 -14.57 2.05 -0.55
C ALA A 334 -14.25 0.55 -0.68
N LEU A 335 -15.10 -0.18 -1.39
CA LEU A 335 -14.88 -1.56 -1.83
C LEU A 335 -15.10 -1.66 -3.35
N PHE A 336 -14.58 -2.71 -3.96
CA PHE A 336 -14.93 -3.08 -5.32
C PHE A 336 -16.25 -3.87 -5.29
N GLU A 337 -17.22 -3.41 -6.07
CA GLU A 337 -18.52 -4.06 -6.22
C GLU A 337 -18.69 -4.58 -7.66
N ASN A 338 -19.59 -5.55 -7.84
CA ASN A 338 -19.85 -6.09 -9.17
C ASN A 338 -20.43 -5.02 -10.09
N GLY A 339 -19.76 -4.80 -11.22
CA GLY A 339 -20.12 -3.76 -12.19
C GLY A 339 -19.28 -2.49 -12.08
N ASP A 340 -18.42 -2.38 -11.08
CA ASP A 340 -17.44 -1.30 -11.02
C ASP A 340 -16.43 -1.38 -12.16
N GLU A 341 -15.93 -0.22 -12.58
CA GLU A 341 -14.79 -0.16 -13.47
C GLU A 341 -13.54 -0.73 -12.79
N LEU A 342 -12.75 -1.47 -13.56
CA LEU A 342 -11.48 -1.98 -13.06
C LEU A 342 -10.47 -0.83 -12.84
N GLN A 343 -9.70 -0.95 -11.80
CA GLN A 343 -8.54 -0.09 -11.53
C GLN A 343 -7.51 -0.17 -12.67
N GLN A 344 -6.64 0.83 -12.74
CA GLN A 344 -5.58 0.85 -13.76
C GLN A 344 -4.33 0.07 -13.33
N VAL A 345 -4.08 -0.06 -12.02
CA VAL A 345 -2.92 -0.74 -11.45
C VAL A 345 -3.36 -1.64 -10.30
N GLY A 346 -2.83 -2.85 -10.28
CA GLY A 346 -2.96 -3.81 -9.18
C GLY A 346 -4.03 -4.88 -9.38
N GLY A 347 -3.78 -6.02 -8.76
CA GLY A 347 -4.69 -7.16 -8.68
C GLY A 347 -4.81 -8.00 -9.95
N LEU A 348 -5.31 -9.22 -9.78
CA LEU A 348 -5.46 -10.21 -10.85
C LEU A 348 -6.48 -9.80 -11.91
N PHE A 349 -7.55 -9.10 -11.54
CA PHE A 349 -8.58 -8.62 -12.46
C PHE A 349 -7.99 -7.69 -13.53
N LYS A 350 -7.11 -6.78 -13.13
CA LYS A 350 -6.43 -5.89 -14.09
C LYS A 350 -5.49 -6.66 -15.03
N GLU A 351 -4.91 -7.75 -14.55
CA GLU A 351 -4.05 -8.64 -15.33
C GLU A 351 -4.83 -9.53 -16.30
N GLY A 352 -6.16 -9.43 -16.32
CA GLY A 352 -7.02 -10.26 -17.17
C GLY A 352 -6.97 -11.76 -16.80
N PHE A 353 -6.67 -12.08 -15.53
CA PHE A 353 -6.63 -13.47 -15.09
C PHE A 353 -8.04 -14.07 -15.10
N GLU A 354 -8.19 -15.19 -15.76
CA GLU A 354 -9.43 -15.96 -15.79
C GLU A 354 -9.44 -16.97 -14.65
N PHE A 355 -10.36 -16.76 -13.70
CA PHE A 355 -10.52 -17.69 -12.57
C PHE A 355 -11.21 -18.98 -13.04
N PRO A 356 -10.84 -20.14 -12.45
CA PRO A 356 -11.60 -21.36 -12.63
C PRO A 356 -13.07 -21.19 -12.24
N ASP A 357 -13.95 -21.98 -12.85
CA ASP A 357 -15.37 -22.01 -12.50
C ASP A 357 -15.58 -22.18 -11.00
N SER A 358 -16.59 -21.48 -10.48
CA SER A 358 -16.94 -21.48 -9.07
C SER A 358 -18.42 -21.73 -8.87
N LYS A 359 -18.79 -22.37 -7.75
CA LYS A 359 -20.18 -22.61 -7.38
C LYS A 359 -20.41 -22.49 -5.88
N GLU A 360 -21.58 -22.05 -5.50
CA GLU A 360 -22.00 -21.92 -4.09
C GLU A 360 -22.52 -23.24 -3.51
N GLU A 361 -22.89 -24.20 -4.36
CA GLU A 361 -23.34 -25.51 -3.93
C GLU A 361 -22.15 -26.46 -3.75
N PRO A 362 -21.94 -27.02 -2.56
CA PRO A 362 -20.80 -27.90 -2.31
C PRO A 362 -20.94 -29.26 -3.03
N THR A 363 -19.80 -29.83 -3.42
CA THR A 363 -19.71 -31.24 -3.83
C THR A 363 -18.88 -32.00 -2.78
N PRO A 364 -19.49 -32.39 -1.66
CA PRO A 364 -18.75 -32.82 -0.50
C PRO A 364 -18.12 -34.20 -0.67
N GLU A 365 -16.87 -34.32 -0.23
CA GLU A 365 -16.21 -35.60 -0.05
C GLU A 365 -16.82 -36.41 1.13
N LYS A 366 -16.50 -37.67 1.24
CA LYS A 366 -16.92 -38.48 2.38
C LYS A 366 -16.18 -38.14 3.68
N GLN A 367 -14.90 -37.78 3.56
CA GLN A 367 -14.03 -37.51 4.68
C GLN A 367 -14.27 -36.10 5.25
N ARG A 368 -14.44 -36.00 6.57
CA ARG A 368 -14.51 -34.71 7.28
C ARG A 368 -13.09 -34.24 7.59
N ILE A 369 -12.82 -33.02 7.29
CA ILE A 369 -11.57 -32.33 7.54
C ILE A 369 -11.74 -31.24 8.60
N ASN A 370 -10.65 -30.82 9.24
CA ASN A 370 -10.61 -29.66 10.13
C ASN A 370 -10.33 -28.37 9.33
N ILE A 371 -10.38 -27.20 10.00
CA ILE A 371 -10.14 -25.91 9.35
C ILE A 371 -8.72 -25.84 8.80
N VAL A 372 -7.71 -26.33 9.53
CA VAL A 372 -6.30 -26.32 9.07
C VAL A 372 -6.15 -27.01 7.73
N GLU A 373 -6.70 -28.21 7.60
CA GLU A 373 -6.65 -28.98 6.35
C GLU A 373 -7.47 -28.30 5.24
N GLY A 374 -8.60 -27.67 5.59
CA GLY A 374 -9.40 -26.89 4.64
C GLY A 374 -8.63 -25.70 4.06
N VAL A 375 -7.97 -24.93 4.91
CA VAL A 375 -7.10 -23.81 4.52
C VAL A 375 -5.94 -24.32 3.67
N ARG A 376 -5.23 -25.36 4.13
CA ARG A 376 -4.08 -25.93 3.41
C ARG A 376 -4.46 -26.39 2.01
N ARG A 377 -5.55 -27.13 1.86
CA ARG A 377 -6.02 -27.63 0.55
C ARG A 377 -6.50 -26.49 -0.37
N THR A 378 -7.11 -25.48 0.18
CA THR A 378 -7.50 -24.29 -0.61
C THR A 378 -6.28 -23.56 -1.14
N LEU A 379 -5.28 -23.31 -0.29
CA LEU A 379 -4.02 -22.67 -0.70
C LEU A 379 -3.30 -23.51 -1.76
N GLU A 380 -3.25 -24.83 -1.56
CA GLU A 380 -2.64 -25.78 -2.50
C GLU A 380 -3.30 -25.69 -3.88
N HIS A 381 -4.63 -25.75 -3.95
CA HIS A 381 -5.37 -25.66 -5.20
C HIS A 381 -5.20 -24.29 -5.88
N GLU A 382 -5.33 -23.19 -5.15
CA GLU A 382 -5.15 -21.85 -5.73
C GLU A 382 -3.70 -21.60 -6.21
N LEU A 383 -2.70 -22.19 -5.55
CA LEU A 383 -1.32 -22.20 -6.03
C LEU A 383 -1.14 -23.06 -7.30
N GLU A 384 -1.89 -24.15 -7.46
CA GLU A 384 -1.84 -24.98 -8.68
C GLU A 384 -2.43 -24.28 -9.90
N VAL A 385 -3.58 -23.63 -9.72
CA VAL A 385 -4.33 -23.02 -10.84
C VAL A 385 -3.88 -21.60 -11.17
N ASN A 386 -3.12 -20.94 -10.28
CA ASN A 386 -2.71 -19.57 -10.46
C ASN A 386 -1.24 -19.34 -10.05
N ASN A 387 -0.38 -19.18 -11.06
CA ASN A 387 1.04 -18.93 -10.84
C ASN A 387 1.37 -17.52 -10.32
N LYS A 388 0.39 -16.64 -10.15
CA LYS A 388 0.52 -15.30 -9.55
C LYS A 388 0.21 -15.30 -8.06
N VAL A 389 -0.23 -16.43 -7.47
CA VAL A 389 -0.41 -16.55 -6.02
C VAL A 389 0.93 -16.76 -5.34
N VAL A 390 1.18 -15.99 -4.28
CA VAL A 390 2.33 -16.12 -3.38
C VAL A 390 1.86 -16.15 -1.92
N VAL A 391 2.39 -17.09 -1.12
CA VAL A 391 2.01 -17.30 0.28
C VAL A 391 3.23 -17.08 1.17
N PHE A 392 3.15 -16.21 2.15
CA PHE A 392 4.32 -15.87 2.95
C PHE A 392 3.95 -15.34 4.35
N GLY A 393 4.92 -15.34 5.22
CA GLY A 393 4.82 -14.88 6.61
C GLY A 393 5.96 -15.48 7.42
N GLU A 394 5.89 -15.37 8.73
CA GLU A 394 6.86 -16.00 9.60
C GLU A 394 6.56 -17.48 9.76
N ASP A 395 7.58 -18.35 9.64
CA ASP A 395 7.44 -19.81 9.73
C ASP A 395 6.50 -20.47 8.67
N VAL A 396 6.13 -19.77 7.62
CA VAL A 396 5.19 -20.23 6.56
C VAL A 396 5.85 -21.23 5.62
N GLY A 397 7.15 -21.10 5.40
CA GLY A 397 7.92 -21.90 4.46
C GLY A 397 8.12 -23.36 4.90
N ALA A 398 9.35 -23.75 5.19
CA ALA A 398 9.72 -25.14 5.49
C ALA A 398 9.00 -25.74 6.71
N LYS A 399 8.71 -24.92 7.73
CA LYS A 399 7.96 -25.34 8.92
C LYS A 399 6.48 -25.59 8.64
N GLY A 400 5.91 -24.89 7.67
CA GLY A 400 4.51 -25.04 7.28
C GLY A 400 3.50 -24.26 8.13
N GLY A 401 3.94 -23.14 8.72
CA GLY A 401 3.14 -22.28 9.60
C GLY A 401 3.10 -22.76 11.05
N VAL A 402 2.79 -21.84 11.96
CA VAL A 402 2.66 -22.16 13.40
C VAL A 402 1.53 -23.18 13.65
N HIS A 403 0.49 -23.15 12.84
CA HIS A 403 -0.68 -24.04 12.92
C HIS A 403 -0.72 -25.10 11.81
N ALA A 404 0.38 -25.31 11.08
CA ALA A 404 0.51 -26.30 10.00
C ALA A 404 -0.39 -26.03 8.77
N ALA A 405 -0.93 -24.84 8.62
CA ALA A 405 -1.84 -24.49 7.53
C ALA A 405 -1.14 -24.36 6.16
N THR A 406 0.19 -24.30 6.13
CA THR A 406 1.01 -24.25 4.89
C THR A 406 1.97 -25.42 4.77
N MET A 407 1.78 -26.47 5.60
CA MET A 407 2.67 -27.62 5.63
C MET A 407 2.79 -28.30 4.26
N GLY A 408 4.04 -28.46 3.80
CA GLY A 408 4.37 -29.10 2.53
C GLY A 408 4.21 -28.23 1.28
N LEU A 409 3.59 -27.04 1.38
CA LEU A 409 3.37 -26.17 0.22
C LEU A 409 4.69 -25.66 -0.36
N GLN A 410 5.66 -25.24 0.46
CA GLN A 410 6.97 -24.82 -0.04
C GLN A 410 7.68 -25.93 -0.80
N SER A 411 7.65 -27.17 -0.29
CA SER A 411 8.27 -28.32 -0.97
C SER A 411 7.63 -28.61 -2.32
N LYS A 412 6.33 -28.30 -2.50
CA LYS A 412 5.57 -28.52 -3.74
C LYS A 412 5.72 -27.37 -4.74
N PHE A 413 5.68 -26.12 -4.30
CA PHE A 413 5.60 -24.94 -5.16
C PHE A 413 6.89 -24.11 -5.21
N GLY A 414 7.86 -24.41 -4.36
CA GLY A 414 9.15 -23.71 -4.30
C GLY A 414 9.16 -22.48 -3.37
N GLU A 415 10.38 -22.04 -3.05
CA GLU A 415 10.64 -20.91 -2.15
C GLU A 415 10.26 -19.55 -2.75
N ASP A 416 10.16 -19.44 -4.08
CA ASP A 416 9.70 -18.22 -4.74
C ASP A 416 8.20 -17.96 -4.52
N ARG A 417 7.43 -19.00 -4.23
CA ARG A 417 5.97 -18.90 -4.10
C ARG A 417 5.46 -19.09 -2.68
N VAL A 418 6.18 -19.88 -1.86
CA VAL A 418 5.83 -20.12 -0.45
C VAL A 418 7.09 -19.90 0.38
N PHE A 419 7.16 -18.81 1.14
CA PHE A 419 8.41 -18.39 1.75
C PHE A 419 8.25 -17.73 3.13
N ASP A 420 9.34 -17.81 3.89
CA ASP A 420 9.47 -17.13 5.17
C ASP A 420 9.86 -15.66 5.01
N THR A 421 9.49 -14.85 5.98
CA THR A 421 9.85 -13.45 6.08
C THR A 421 10.67 -13.16 7.34
N SER A 422 11.29 -11.97 7.38
CA SER A 422 11.79 -11.43 8.64
C SER A 422 10.65 -11.11 9.60
N LEU A 423 10.93 -11.08 10.91
CA LEU A 423 10.01 -10.62 11.97
C LEU A 423 9.76 -9.12 11.83
N SER A 424 8.77 -8.80 11.04
CA SER A 424 8.31 -7.42 10.81
C SER A 424 6.93 -7.46 10.18
N GLU A 425 5.90 -7.36 10.98
CA GLU A 425 4.52 -7.45 10.51
C GLU A 425 4.17 -6.25 9.61
N GLU A 426 4.72 -5.06 9.92
CA GLU A 426 4.66 -3.91 9.02
C GLU A 426 5.26 -4.26 7.65
N GLY A 427 6.45 -4.87 7.63
CA GLY A 427 7.12 -5.33 6.41
C GLY A 427 6.34 -6.41 5.66
N ILE A 428 5.68 -7.34 6.37
CA ILE A 428 4.83 -8.38 5.77
C ILE A 428 3.66 -7.75 5.03
N ILE A 429 2.92 -6.84 5.66
CA ILE A 429 1.73 -6.21 5.05
C ILE A 429 2.14 -5.24 3.93
N GLY A 430 3.13 -4.36 4.17
CA GLY A 430 3.60 -3.45 3.13
C GLY A 430 4.13 -4.18 1.89
N ARG A 431 4.87 -5.28 2.07
CA ARG A 431 5.27 -6.19 0.98
C ARG A 431 4.06 -6.69 0.18
N ALA A 432 3.02 -7.16 0.87
CA ALA A 432 1.79 -7.60 0.22
C ALA A 432 1.16 -6.50 -0.65
N VAL A 433 1.15 -5.25 -0.18
CA VAL A 433 0.67 -4.11 -0.97
C VAL A 433 1.43 -3.98 -2.29
N GLY A 434 2.76 -3.99 -2.23
CA GLY A 434 3.59 -3.86 -3.44
C GLY A 434 3.45 -5.03 -4.42
N LEU A 435 3.37 -6.25 -3.91
CA LEU A 435 3.10 -7.46 -4.71
C LEU A 435 1.75 -7.36 -5.41
N ALA A 436 0.71 -6.90 -4.69
CA ALA A 436 -0.63 -6.71 -5.25
C ALA A 436 -0.66 -5.60 -6.32
N TYR A 437 0.03 -4.48 -6.12
CA TYR A 437 0.17 -3.43 -7.14
C TYR A 437 0.77 -3.96 -8.43
N ALA A 438 1.75 -4.86 -8.32
CA ALA A 438 2.38 -5.49 -9.47
C ALA A 438 1.58 -6.68 -10.05
N GLY A 439 0.30 -6.85 -9.71
CA GLY A 439 -0.61 -7.83 -10.29
C GLY A 439 -0.43 -9.27 -9.79
N LEU A 440 0.14 -9.45 -8.62
CA LEU A 440 0.16 -10.74 -7.93
C LEU A 440 -1.01 -10.86 -6.95
N MET A 441 -1.26 -12.06 -6.43
CA MET A 441 -2.18 -12.34 -5.34
C MET A 441 -1.40 -12.76 -4.09
N PRO A 442 -1.03 -11.82 -3.23
CA PRO A 442 -0.36 -12.12 -1.98
C PRO A 442 -1.34 -12.67 -0.93
N VAL A 443 -0.95 -13.78 -0.31
CA VAL A 443 -1.58 -14.36 0.87
C VAL A 443 -0.58 -14.29 2.01
N ALA A 444 -0.69 -13.24 2.80
CA ALA A 444 0.19 -12.99 3.94
C ALA A 444 -0.35 -13.67 5.20
N GLU A 445 0.50 -14.29 6.01
CA GLU A 445 0.15 -14.80 7.33
C GLU A 445 0.79 -13.95 8.42
N ILE A 446 -0.03 -13.44 9.34
CA ILE A 446 0.40 -12.96 10.66
C ILE A 446 0.07 -14.05 11.66
N GLN A 447 1.06 -14.54 12.38
CA GLN A 447 0.98 -15.77 13.20
C GLN A 447 -0.14 -15.76 14.26
N PHE A 448 -0.47 -14.59 14.79
CA PHE A 448 -1.53 -14.35 15.78
C PHE A 448 -2.10 -12.95 15.63
N ARG A 449 -3.40 -12.79 15.88
CA ARG A 449 -4.10 -11.51 15.77
C ARG A 449 -3.36 -10.36 16.49
N LYS A 450 -2.87 -10.60 17.70
CA LYS A 450 -2.16 -9.58 18.51
C LYS A 450 -0.94 -9.02 17.81
N TYR A 451 -0.25 -9.82 17.03
CA TYR A 451 0.97 -9.42 16.33
C TYR A 451 0.72 -8.62 15.04
N ALA A 452 -0.54 -8.43 14.66
CA ALA A 452 -0.88 -7.49 13.58
C ALA A 452 -0.81 -6.00 14.00
N ASP A 453 -0.71 -5.70 15.29
CA ASP A 453 -0.70 -4.32 15.78
C ASP A 453 0.44 -3.45 15.20
N PRO A 454 1.69 -3.92 15.06
CA PRO A 454 2.75 -3.17 14.39
C PRO A 454 2.47 -2.84 12.92
N ALA A 455 1.61 -3.61 12.26
CA ALA A 455 1.22 -3.41 10.86
C ALA A 455 0.01 -2.48 10.67
N THR A 456 -0.52 -1.88 11.75
CA THR A 456 -1.75 -1.07 11.72
C THR A 456 -1.69 0.06 10.69
N GLU A 457 -0.56 0.73 10.55
CA GLU A 457 -0.35 1.78 9.55
C GLU A 457 -0.57 1.25 8.12
N GLN A 458 0.10 0.18 7.77
CA GLN A 458 -0.04 -0.44 6.44
C GLN A 458 -1.45 -0.98 6.19
N LEU A 459 -2.08 -1.59 7.19
CA LEU A 459 -3.46 -2.07 7.08
C LEU A 459 -4.45 -0.94 6.80
N LYS A 460 -4.38 0.17 7.57
CA LYS A 460 -5.25 1.33 7.36
C LYS A 460 -5.02 1.98 5.99
N ASN A 461 -3.76 2.13 5.60
CA ASN A 461 -3.41 2.71 4.31
C ASN A 461 -3.91 1.85 3.15
N THR A 462 -3.79 0.53 3.25
CA THR A 462 -4.22 -0.43 2.23
C THR A 462 -5.72 -0.33 1.95
N GLY A 463 -6.54 -0.34 2.99
CA GLY A 463 -8.00 -0.27 2.83
C GLY A 463 -8.47 0.98 2.08
N THR A 464 -7.78 2.11 2.23
CA THR A 464 -8.16 3.38 1.59
C THR A 464 -7.57 3.60 0.20
N ILE A 465 -6.69 2.74 -0.30
CA ILE A 465 -5.98 2.93 -1.58
C ILE A 465 -6.96 3.18 -2.73
N ARG A 466 -7.94 2.31 -2.91
CA ARG A 466 -8.92 2.43 -4.00
C ARG A 466 -9.68 3.76 -3.92
N TRP A 467 -10.14 4.12 -2.75
CA TRP A 467 -10.88 5.36 -2.54
C TRP A 467 -10.03 6.61 -2.82
N ARG A 468 -8.86 6.73 -2.18
CA ARG A 468 -8.03 7.94 -2.28
C ARG A 468 -7.35 8.13 -3.63
N THR A 469 -7.27 7.07 -4.44
CA THR A 469 -6.76 7.13 -5.83
C THR A 469 -7.88 7.18 -6.87
N ALA A 470 -9.11 7.47 -6.48
CA ALA A 470 -10.28 7.46 -7.36
C ALA A 470 -10.33 6.20 -8.25
N ASN A 471 -10.17 5.03 -7.65
CA ASN A 471 -10.12 3.73 -8.32
C ASN A 471 -8.97 3.55 -9.35
N LYS A 472 -7.90 4.36 -9.28
CA LYS A 472 -6.74 4.15 -10.17
C LYS A 472 -5.89 2.96 -9.73
N PHE A 473 -5.83 2.71 -8.42
CA PHE A 473 -5.06 1.62 -7.82
C PHE A 473 -5.93 0.75 -6.93
N ALA A 474 -5.58 -0.54 -6.85
CA ALA A 474 -6.09 -1.46 -5.85
C ALA A 474 -4.97 -2.41 -5.37
N ALA A 475 -5.07 -2.86 -4.13
CA ALA A 475 -4.14 -3.82 -3.54
C ALA A 475 -4.92 -5.01 -2.96
N PRO A 476 -5.62 -5.82 -3.80
CA PRO A 476 -6.28 -7.03 -3.31
C PRO A 476 -5.25 -8.03 -2.78
N MET A 477 -5.52 -8.53 -1.59
CA MET A 477 -4.66 -9.48 -0.87
C MET A 477 -5.48 -10.24 0.15
N VAL A 478 -4.93 -11.32 0.68
CA VAL A 478 -5.49 -12.00 1.85
C VAL A 478 -4.50 -11.90 2.99
N VAL A 479 -4.93 -11.40 4.14
CA VAL A 479 -4.16 -11.43 5.39
C VAL A 479 -4.82 -12.45 6.30
N ARG A 480 -4.18 -13.61 6.44
CA ARG A 480 -4.60 -14.68 7.34
C ARG A 480 -4.05 -14.43 8.73
N MET A 481 -4.88 -14.55 9.74
CA MET A 481 -4.43 -14.41 11.12
C MET A 481 -5.24 -15.29 12.08
N PRO A 482 -4.56 -16.16 12.82
CA PRO A 482 -5.18 -16.86 13.94
C PRO A 482 -5.56 -15.90 15.07
N GLY A 483 -6.82 -15.99 15.52
CA GLY A 483 -7.37 -15.15 16.59
C GLY A 483 -8.33 -15.94 17.46
N GLY A 484 -8.97 -15.27 18.43
CA GLY A 484 -9.94 -15.86 19.33
C GLY A 484 -9.32 -16.63 20.51
N PHE A 485 -10.11 -16.79 21.55
CA PHE A 485 -9.70 -17.47 22.78
C PHE A 485 -9.44 -18.96 22.52
N ALA A 486 -8.27 -19.45 22.94
CA ALA A 486 -7.90 -20.85 22.81
C ALA A 486 -7.77 -21.56 24.17
N LYS A 487 -7.04 -20.98 25.12
CA LYS A 487 -6.84 -21.58 26.45
C LYS A 487 -6.35 -20.56 27.48
N CYS A 488 -6.60 -20.82 28.75
CA CYS A 488 -6.02 -20.05 29.84
C CYS A 488 -4.49 -20.14 29.83
N GLY A 489 -3.82 -19.05 30.22
CA GLY A 489 -2.35 -18.96 30.24
C GLY A 489 -1.71 -18.59 28.89
N ASP A 490 -2.51 -18.24 27.89
CA ASP A 490 -2.07 -17.83 26.56
C ASP A 490 -2.73 -16.50 26.10
N PRO A 491 -2.65 -15.43 26.90
CA PRO A 491 -3.41 -14.20 26.64
C PRO A 491 -2.95 -13.47 25.38
N TRP A 492 -1.65 -13.47 25.08
CA TRP A 492 -1.06 -12.79 23.93
C TRP A 492 -1.43 -13.44 22.58
N HIS A 493 -1.88 -14.69 22.61
CA HIS A 493 -2.28 -15.45 21.43
C HIS A 493 -3.79 -15.70 21.36
N SER A 494 -4.59 -15.08 22.23
CA SER A 494 -6.03 -15.37 22.38
C SER A 494 -6.88 -14.11 22.24
N GLU A 495 -6.46 -13.12 21.47
CA GLU A 495 -7.21 -11.91 21.25
C GLU A 495 -8.31 -12.11 20.22
N SER A 496 -9.53 -11.62 20.54
CA SER A 496 -10.68 -11.58 19.65
C SER A 496 -11.19 -10.14 19.63
N ASN A 497 -10.95 -9.42 18.57
CA ASN A 497 -11.36 -8.03 18.37
C ASN A 497 -11.49 -7.73 16.88
N GLU A 498 -12.25 -8.53 16.18
CA GLU A 498 -12.53 -8.41 14.75
C GLU A 498 -13.12 -7.04 14.39
N VAL A 499 -13.77 -6.36 15.32
CA VAL A 499 -14.29 -4.99 15.14
C VAL A 499 -13.17 -4.00 14.74
N PHE A 500 -11.96 -4.20 15.22
CA PHE A 500 -10.81 -3.35 14.85
C PHE A 500 -10.59 -3.32 13.33
N PHE A 501 -10.70 -4.48 12.68
CA PHE A 501 -10.55 -4.59 11.22
C PHE A 501 -11.83 -4.20 10.47
N ALA A 502 -13.01 -4.48 11.04
CA ALA A 502 -14.28 -4.03 10.48
C ALA A 502 -14.41 -2.49 10.47
N HIS A 503 -13.76 -1.80 11.41
CA HIS A 503 -13.68 -0.33 11.43
C HIS A 503 -12.74 0.25 10.36
N MET A 504 -11.84 -0.54 9.80
CA MET A 504 -10.95 -0.12 8.73
C MET A 504 -11.69 -0.10 7.40
N ILE A 505 -11.88 1.08 6.82
CA ILE A 505 -12.55 1.25 5.53
C ILE A 505 -11.80 0.44 4.46
N GLY A 506 -12.56 -0.22 3.57
CA GLY A 506 -12.04 -0.88 2.38
C GLY A 506 -11.56 -2.32 2.60
N TRP A 507 -11.68 -2.88 3.79
CA TRP A 507 -11.38 -4.28 4.08
C TRP A 507 -12.63 -5.15 4.11
N GLN A 508 -12.54 -6.32 3.48
CA GLN A 508 -13.43 -7.44 3.78
C GLN A 508 -12.91 -8.19 5.01
N VAL A 509 -13.81 -8.69 5.86
CA VAL A 509 -13.44 -9.45 7.07
C VAL A 509 -14.26 -10.73 7.13
N ALA A 510 -13.57 -11.88 7.03
CA ALA A 510 -14.16 -13.21 7.14
C ALA A 510 -13.80 -13.87 8.48
N TYR A 511 -14.77 -14.56 9.07
CA TYR A 511 -14.59 -15.29 10.33
C TYR A 511 -15.37 -16.60 10.32
N PRO A 512 -14.90 -17.63 9.59
CA PRO A 512 -15.61 -18.90 9.47
C PRO A 512 -15.70 -19.65 10.80
N SER A 513 -16.81 -20.36 11.00
CA SER A 513 -17.06 -21.22 12.15
C SER A 513 -16.71 -22.70 11.92
N ASN A 514 -16.49 -23.11 10.67
CA ASN A 514 -16.24 -24.50 10.29
C ASN A 514 -15.38 -24.62 9.02
N ALA A 515 -14.92 -25.84 8.73
CA ALA A 515 -14.00 -26.13 7.64
C ALA A 515 -14.59 -25.87 6.23
N GLN A 516 -15.89 -26.12 6.02
CA GLN A 516 -16.54 -25.85 4.73
C GLN A 516 -16.57 -24.37 4.42
N ASP A 517 -17.01 -23.54 5.40
CA ASP A 517 -17.04 -22.09 5.24
C ASP A 517 -15.64 -21.50 5.13
N ALA A 518 -14.64 -22.07 5.84
CA ALA A 518 -13.25 -21.66 5.72
C ALA A 518 -12.72 -21.86 4.29
N VAL A 519 -13.01 -23.00 3.67
CA VAL A 519 -12.63 -23.28 2.26
C VAL A 519 -13.30 -22.28 1.32
N GLY A 520 -14.63 -22.12 1.43
CA GLY A 520 -15.38 -21.27 0.50
C GLY A 520 -15.03 -19.79 0.62
N LEU A 521 -14.91 -19.28 1.85
CA LEU A 521 -14.55 -17.86 2.09
C LEU A 521 -13.09 -17.56 1.72
N LEU A 522 -12.15 -18.45 2.01
CA LEU A 522 -10.75 -18.24 1.64
C LEU A 522 -10.59 -18.19 0.11
N ARG A 523 -11.26 -19.09 -0.61
CA ARG A 523 -11.26 -19.08 -2.06
C ARG A 523 -11.90 -17.81 -2.63
N SER A 524 -13.03 -17.40 -2.08
CA SER A 524 -13.65 -16.11 -2.46
C SER A 524 -12.72 -14.93 -2.21
N ALA A 525 -12.01 -14.90 -1.08
CA ALA A 525 -11.04 -13.87 -0.75
C ALA A 525 -9.88 -13.83 -1.77
N MET A 526 -9.32 -15.00 -2.12
CA MET A 526 -8.22 -15.10 -3.10
C MET A 526 -8.64 -14.77 -4.54
N ARG A 527 -9.93 -14.81 -4.82
CA ARG A 527 -10.53 -14.46 -6.12
C ARG A 527 -11.25 -13.12 -6.10
N SER A 528 -11.13 -12.37 -4.99
CA SER A 528 -11.70 -11.04 -4.83
C SER A 528 -10.77 -9.95 -5.38
N ASN A 529 -11.37 -8.80 -5.76
CA ASN A 529 -10.63 -7.58 -6.08
C ASN A 529 -10.53 -6.61 -4.89
N ASN A 530 -10.84 -7.11 -3.68
CA ASN A 530 -10.75 -6.38 -2.41
C ASN A 530 -9.69 -6.99 -1.49
N PRO A 531 -9.04 -6.21 -0.64
CA PRO A 531 -8.22 -6.77 0.42
C PRO A 531 -9.10 -7.43 1.50
N THR A 532 -8.67 -8.57 2.00
CA THR A 532 -9.44 -9.39 2.95
C THR A 532 -8.62 -9.76 4.17
N ILE A 533 -9.19 -9.52 5.36
CA ILE A 533 -8.74 -10.11 6.63
C ILE A 533 -9.46 -11.44 6.80
N PHE A 534 -8.72 -12.51 6.94
CA PHE A 534 -9.24 -13.86 7.11
C PHE A 534 -8.87 -14.40 8.49
N PHE A 535 -9.83 -14.38 9.42
CA PHE A 535 -9.64 -14.92 10.75
C PHE A 535 -9.70 -16.44 10.77
N GLU A 536 -8.78 -17.03 11.52
CA GLU A 536 -8.72 -18.46 11.80
C GLU A 536 -8.87 -18.66 13.32
N HIS A 537 -10.11 -18.95 13.79
CA HIS A 537 -10.35 -19.05 15.22
C HIS A 537 -9.57 -20.22 15.82
N ARG A 538 -8.61 -19.94 16.71
CA ARG A 538 -7.65 -20.92 17.23
C ARG A 538 -8.29 -22.15 17.86
N ASN A 539 -9.37 -21.97 18.62
CA ASN A 539 -10.09 -23.10 19.22
C ASN A 539 -10.81 -23.98 18.19
N LEU A 540 -11.14 -23.43 17.02
CA LEU A 540 -11.84 -24.15 15.96
C LEU A 540 -10.91 -24.87 14.99
N LEU A 541 -9.63 -24.51 14.94
CA LEU A 541 -8.67 -25.02 13.94
C LEU A 541 -8.70 -26.56 13.84
N ASP A 542 -8.75 -27.27 14.97
CA ASP A 542 -8.82 -28.73 15.00
C ASP A 542 -10.01 -29.27 15.84
N SER A 543 -11.01 -28.43 16.15
CA SER A 543 -12.15 -28.85 16.95
C SER A 543 -13.02 -29.89 16.21
N LYS A 544 -13.67 -30.78 16.96
CA LYS A 544 -14.61 -31.75 16.38
C LYS A 544 -15.84 -31.08 15.79
N TYR A 545 -16.27 -29.98 16.39
CA TYR A 545 -17.41 -29.17 15.94
C TYR A 545 -17.16 -28.63 14.52
N ALA A 546 -16.01 -27.99 14.33
CA ALA A 546 -15.70 -27.32 13.08
C ALA A 546 -15.41 -28.26 11.89
N ARG A 547 -15.24 -29.57 12.13
CA ARG A 547 -14.99 -30.54 11.05
C ARG A 547 -16.21 -30.69 10.15
N LYS A 548 -16.02 -30.50 8.85
CA LYS A 548 -17.01 -30.72 7.78
C LYS A 548 -16.38 -31.50 6.64
N PRO A 549 -17.18 -32.17 5.79
CA PRO A 549 -16.68 -32.71 4.54
C PRO A 549 -15.99 -31.62 3.70
N TYR A 550 -14.91 -31.97 3.00
CA TYR A 550 -14.33 -31.02 2.03
C TYR A 550 -15.33 -30.72 0.93
N PRO A 551 -15.64 -29.42 0.65
CA PRO A 551 -16.78 -29.07 -0.22
C PRO A 551 -16.48 -29.14 -1.72
N GLY A 552 -15.24 -29.38 -2.11
CA GLY A 552 -14.76 -29.36 -3.51
C GLY A 552 -13.89 -28.16 -3.84
N ASP A 553 -13.11 -28.30 -4.91
CA ASP A 553 -12.12 -27.29 -5.35
C ASP A 553 -12.75 -26.09 -6.08
N ASP A 554 -14.01 -26.15 -6.40
CA ASP A 554 -14.80 -25.10 -7.06
C ASP A 554 -15.78 -24.39 -6.12
N PHE A 555 -15.89 -24.84 -4.85
CA PHE A 555 -16.82 -24.28 -3.86
C PHE A 555 -16.37 -22.90 -3.37
N VAL A 556 -17.28 -21.94 -3.38
CA VAL A 556 -17.10 -20.57 -2.88
C VAL A 556 -18.25 -20.18 -1.95
N VAL A 557 -17.96 -19.25 -1.03
CA VAL A 557 -18.97 -18.60 -0.20
C VAL A 557 -18.87 -17.08 -0.45
N PRO A 558 -19.93 -16.43 -0.95
CA PRO A 558 -19.94 -14.99 -1.13
C PRO A 558 -19.82 -14.23 0.18
N PHE A 559 -19.07 -13.12 0.17
CA PHE A 559 -19.06 -12.19 1.29
C PHE A 559 -20.42 -11.52 1.49
N GLY A 560 -20.79 -11.24 2.75
CA GLY A 560 -22.07 -10.65 3.07
C GLY A 560 -23.24 -11.65 3.04
N LYS A 561 -22.97 -12.96 3.09
CA LYS A 561 -24.01 -14.01 3.07
C LYS A 561 -23.87 -14.90 4.30
N ALA A 562 -24.83 -14.78 5.23
CA ALA A 562 -24.88 -15.58 6.46
C ALA A 562 -25.27 -17.03 6.19
N ASN A 563 -25.02 -17.89 7.17
CA ASN A 563 -25.51 -19.26 7.19
C ASN A 563 -26.55 -19.43 8.30
N LYS A 564 -27.69 -20.00 7.98
CA LYS A 564 -28.72 -20.33 8.97
C LYS A 564 -28.37 -21.71 9.56
N LEU A 565 -28.04 -21.73 10.85
CA LEU A 565 -27.72 -22.96 11.57
C LEU A 565 -28.99 -23.68 12.06
N GLN A 566 -30.02 -22.92 12.42
CA GLN A 566 -31.30 -23.42 12.90
C GLN A 566 -32.44 -22.45 12.57
N ASP A 567 -33.61 -22.97 12.19
CA ASP A 567 -34.83 -22.19 12.09
C ASP A 567 -35.58 -22.16 13.44
N GLY A 568 -36.13 -21.01 13.81
CA GLY A 568 -36.89 -20.84 15.03
C GLY A 568 -37.82 -19.64 14.99
N GLU A 569 -38.76 -19.57 15.93
CA GLU A 569 -39.85 -18.58 15.93
C GLU A 569 -39.80 -17.63 17.14
N ASP A 570 -39.09 -17.98 18.24
CA ASP A 570 -39.17 -17.23 19.48
C ASP A 570 -38.15 -16.12 19.61
N ILE A 571 -36.92 -16.35 19.12
CA ILE A 571 -35.80 -15.40 19.25
C ILE A 571 -34.76 -15.62 18.13
N THR A 572 -34.27 -14.53 17.57
CA THR A 572 -33.13 -14.53 16.68
C THR A 572 -31.82 -14.51 17.48
N ILE A 573 -30.91 -15.43 17.17
CA ILE A 573 -29.54 -15.41 17.70
C ILE A 573 -28.58 -15.09 16.55
N VAL A 574 -27.84 -13.99 16.67
CA VAL A 574 -26.78 -13.61 15.72
C VAL A 574 -25.42 -13.93 16.34
N THR A 575 -24.62 -14.69 15.64
CA THR A 575 -23.33 -15.17 16.16
C THR A 575 -22.31 -15.41 15.04
N TRP A 576 -21.07 -15.70 15.40
CA TRP A 576 -19.99 -16.06 14.45
C TRP A 576 -18.81 -16.76 15.16
N GLY A 577 -17.93 -17.37 14.38
CA GLY A 577 -16.73 -18.02 14.89
C GLY A 577 -17.03 -19.12 15.93
N ALA A 578 -16.26 -19.15 17.03
CA ALA A 578 -16.42 -20.18 18.05
C ALA A 578 -17.73 -20.08 18.85
N MET A 579 -18.40 -18.93 18.81
CA MET A 579 -19.66 -18.80 19.54
C MET A 579 -20.82 -19.56 18.87
N CYS A 580 -20.70 -19.95 17.60
CA CYS A 580 -21.65 -20.83 16.93
C CYS A 580 -21.82 -22.16 17.69
N GLU A 581 -20.71 -22.85 18.04
CA GLU A 581 -20.74 -24.09 18.84
C GLU A 581 -21.47 -23.91 20.17
N ARG A 582 -21.20 -22.81 20.87
CA ARG A 582 -21.79 -22.53 22.18
C ARG A 582 -23.29 -22.20 22.10
N VAL A 583 -23.67 -21.48 21.05
CA VAL A 583 -25.10 -21.13 20.82
C VAL A 583 -25.88 -22.37 20.45
N GLU A 584 -25.41 -23.25 19.57
CA GLU A 584 -26.08 -24.50 19.23
C GLU A 584 -26.21 -25.41 20.45
N ALA A 585 -25.14 -25.57 21.26
CA ALA A 585 -25.22 -26.35 22.50
C ALA A 585 -26.18 -25.75 23.54
N ALA A 586 -26.33 -24.43 23.59
CA ALA A 586 -27.31 -23.78 24.45
C ALA A 586 -28.73 -24.00 23.94
N ALA A 587 -28.95 -23.96 22.62
CA ALA A 587 -30.25 -24.21 21.98
C ALA A 587 -30.75 -25.63 22.22
N GLU A 588 -29.88 -26.64 22.21
CA GLU A 588 -30.22 -28.03 22.52
C GLU A 588 -30.80 -28.20 23.95
N ASN A 589 -30.44 -27.30 24.87
CA ASN A 589 -30.84 -27.31 26.27
C ASN A 589 -31.91 -26.26 26.62
N SER A 590 -32.56 -25.67 25.62
CA SER A 590 -33.56 -24.61 25.78
C SER A 590 -34.91 -25.05 25.23
N ASP A 591 -36.00 -24.62 25.91
CA ASP A 591 -37.38 -24.81 25.41
C ASP A 591 -37.77 -23.76 24.34
N SER A 592 -36.94 -22.72 24.11
CA SER A 592 -37.19 -21.67 23.13
C SER A 592 -36.81 -22.12 21.72
N SER A 593 -37.66 -21.81 20.75
CA SER A 593 -37.43 -22.01 19.33
C SER A 593 -36.53 -20.89 18.79
N MET A 594 -35.19 -21.17 18.65
CA MET A 594 -34.20 -20.19 18.28
C MET A 594 -33.94 -20.18 16.77
N ASP A 595 -33.97 -19.00 16.16
CA ASP A 595 -33.51 -18.76 14.77
C ASP A 595 -32.05 -18.34 14.80
N ILE A 596 -31.13 -19.27 14.49
CA ILE A 596 -29.68 -19.08 14.71
C ILE A 596 -29.00 -18.77 13.39
N ILE A 597 -28.32 -17.61 13.35
CA ILE A 597 -27.62 -17.07 12.19
C ILE A 597 -26.12 -16.97 12.50
N ASP A 598 -25.31 -17.71 11.75
CA ASP A 598 -23.86 -17.55 11.69
C ASP A 598 -23.51 -16.53 10.58
N LEU A 599 -22.97 -15.38 10.97
CA LEU A 599 -22.64 -14.32 10.01
C LEU A 599 -21.54 -14.71 9.02
N ARG A 600 -20.59 -15.54 9.39
CA ARG A 600 -19.43 -15.96 8.57
C ARG A 600 -18.53 -14.81 8.11
N THR A 601 -19.11 -13.63 7.83
CA THR A 601 -18.40 -12.40 7.44
C THR A 601 -18.86 -11.23 8.30
N ILE A 602 -17.89 -10.40 8.71
CA ILE A 602 -18.10 -9.24 9.58
C ILE A 602 -18.18 -7.96 8.75
N SER A 603 -17.41 -7.89 7.66
CA SER A 603 -17.44 -6.78 6.71
C SER A 603 -17.34 -7.32 5.28
N PRO A 604 -18.36 -7.16 4.44
CA PRO A 604 -19.74 -6.83 4.80
C PRO A 604 -20.41 -7.97 5.58
N TRP A 605 -21.41 -7.65 6.42
CA TRP A 605 -22.26 -8.65 7.06
C TRP A 605 -23.67 -8.71 6.45
N ASP A 606 -24.34 -9.84 6.59
CA ASP A 606 -25.66 -10.10 6.01
C ASP A 606 -26.77 -9.44 6.83
N LYS A 607 -27.01 -8.15 6.56
CA LYS A 607 -28.06 -7.35 7.20
C LYS A 607 -29.45 -7.88 6.87
N GLU A 608 -29.64 -8.32 5.64
CA GLU A 608 -30.96 -8.74 5.12
C GLU A 608 -31.46 -9.99 5.83
N SER A 609 -30.66 -11.05 5.92
CA SER A 609 -31.02 -12.27 6.65
C SER A 609 -31.28 -12.01 8.12
N VAL A 610 -30.49 -11.13 8.75
CA VAL A 610 -30.72 -10.77 10.18
C VAL A 610 -32.00 -9.99 10.34
N PHE A 611 -32.30 -9.02 9.47
CA PHE A 611 -33.55 -8.25 9.55
C PHE A 611 -34.80 -9.11 9.31
N GLU A 612 -34.75 -10.03 8.36
CA GLU A 612 -35.85 -10.98 8.12
C GLU A 612 -36.12 -11.84 9.35
N SER A 613 -35.09 -12.39 9.96
CA SER A 613 -35.20 -13.18 11.18
C SER A 613 -35.73 -12.37 12.36
N VAL A 614 -35.22 -11.16 12.60
CA VAL A 614 -35.68 -10.30 13.69
C VAL A 614 -37.14 -9.85 13.50
N LYS A 615 -37.55 -9.57 12.26
CA LYS A 615 -38.99 -9.28 11.96
C LYS A 615 -39.90 -10.46 12.26
N LYS A 616 -39.42 -11.69 12.06
CA LYS A 616 -40.15 -12.92 12.38
C LYS A 616 -40.30 -13.13 13.90
N THR A 617 -39.18 -13.04 14.62
CA THR A 617 -39.12 -13.41 16.06
C THR A 617 -39.42 -12.25 17.02
N ASN A 618 -39.30 -11.00 16.57
CA ASN A 618 -39.40 -9.77 17.35
C ASN A 618 -38.43 -9.67 18.55
N ARG A 619 -37.40 -10.49 18.59
CA ARG A 619 -36.37 -10.54 19.64
C ARG A 619 -35.04 -10.88 19.04
N CYS A 620 -33.99 -10.23 19.53
CA CYS A 620 -32.60 -10.52 19.06
C CYS A 620 -31.65 -10.62 20.24
N LEU A 621 -30.82 -11.66 20.24
CA LEU A 621 -29.64 -11.80 21.09
C LEU A 621 -28.43 -11.93 20.22
N ILE A 622 -27.40 -11.09 20.47
CA ILE A 622 -26.14 -11.12 19.76
C ILE A 622 -25.10 -11.77 20.67
N VAL A 623 -24.46 -12.85 20.20
CA VAL A 623 -23.52 -13.64 20.98
C VAL A 623 -22.16 -13.62 20.28
N HIS A 624 -21.18 -12.97 20.89
CA HIS A 624 -19.82 -12.88 20.36
C HIS A 624 -18.77 -12.93 21.48
N GLU A 625 -17.52 -13.13 21.09
CA GLU A 625 -16.38 -13.32 22.01
C GLU A 625 -15.65 -12.01 22.33
N ASP A 626 -15.79 -11.00 21.49
CA ASP A 626 -15.16 -9.69 21.63
C ASP A 626 -15.72 -8.92 22.84
N SER A 627 -15.07 -7.81 23.18
CA SER A 627 -15.54 -6.91 24.24
C SER A 627 -16.97 -6.44 24.01
N GLN A 628 -17.76 -6.37 25.08
CA GLN A 628 -19.11 -5.80 25.02
C GLN A 628 -19.06 -4.31 24.67
N THR A 629 -18.05 -3.57 25.18
CA THR A 629 -17.82 -2.17 24.84
C THR A 629 -17.23 -2.04 23.46
N ALA A 630 -17.96 -1.44 22.54
CA ALA A 630 -17.57 -1.17 21.16
C ALA A 630 -17.17 -2.42 20.33
N GLY A 631 -17.52 -3.64 20.77
CA GLY A 631 -17.41 -4.83 19.95
C GLY A 631 -18.44 -4.83 18.81
N PHE A 632 -18.25 -5.68 17.80
CA PHE A 632 -19.09 -5.67 16.59
C PHE A 632 -20.58 -5.92 16.85
N GLY A 633 -20.90 -6.61 17.95
CA GLY A 633 -22.29 -6.77 18.41
C GLY A 633 -23.01 -5.44 18.69
N ALA A 634 -22.29 -4.39 19.06
CA ALA A 634 -22.87 -3.06 19.26
C ALA A 634 -23.31 -2.42 17.92
N GLU A 635 -22.56 -2.61 16.85
CA GLU A 635 -22.92 -2.18 15.47
C GLU A 635 -24.18 -2.90 15.00
N ILE A 636 -24.24 -4.21 15.16
CA ILE A 636 -25.44 -5.01 14.81
C ILE A 636 -26.66 -4.53 15.60
N GLY A 637 -26.51 -4.36 16.92
CA GLY A 637 -27.59 -3.89 17.79
C GLY A 637 -28.10 -2.49 17.40
N ALA A 638 -27.18 -1.55 17.13
CA ALA A 638 -27.53 -0.21 16.64
C ALA A 638 -28.26 -0.26 15.29
N THR A 639 -27.76 -1.08 14.36
CA THR A 639 -28.36 -1.22 13.02
C THR A 639 -29.76 -1.83 13.06
N ILE A 640 -30.01 -2.80 13.94
CA ILE A 640 -31.35 -3.41 14.13
C ILE A 640 -32.32 -2.41 14.76
N SER A 641 -31.84 -1.53 15.64
CA SER A 641 -32.67 -0.58 16.40
C SER A 641 -33.08 0.66 15.60
N ASN A 642 -32.39 0.96 14.48
CA ASN A 642 -32.69 2.08 13.60
C ASN A 642 -33.63 1.68 12.45
#